data_371eb691bdaa8a109ab6c81eae082a73
#
_entry.id   371eb691bdaa8a109ab6c81eae082a73
#
_cell.length_a   1.000
_cell.length_b   1.000
_cell.length_c   1.000
_cell.angle_alpha   90.00
_cell.angle_beta   90.00
_cell.angle_gamma   90.00
#
_symmetry.space_group_name_H-M   'P 1'
#
loop_
_entity.id
_entity.type
_entity.pdbx_description
1 polymer ?
#
loop_
_entity_poly.entity_id
_entity_poly.type
_entity_poly.pdbx_seq_one_letter_code
_entity_poly.pdbx_strand_id
1 'polypeptide(L)'
;MNQSHLHMKWCLAIPLLLASQWAMAQTRTITGKVTDSTSEPLAGVNVTVKGTSQGTITDVDGKFTLTLPDGKKELEASYIGFATQTIAIGTSSDIRIKLTEELSDLEEVIVVGYGTMRKSDLTGAVKAISSDDFKLGSNLTSQQLMQGQFAGVNITMNSGKPGGTSSIRVRGGTSIHASNNPLYVVDGVPLNAGADASHTKLSQDVSTDAFDLEASDPLSLIDPEDIESINVLKDASATAIFGSRGANGVIIITTKKGTKGKKQINYGYNIGWSTVAKKLDVLNADEYRKAIADINSTITDPTKKITLLDGGTNTDWQDEIMRTGISQSHHVSLSNSTDNGTNYRASLFYKDQECIIKKSGTESYGARVNLSQKGLNDRLTVDLNIAYNEQHASQAPISGTVGSEMGSCALYEAYVFNPTLPVRKDDGDFYDVTPNRVNPVSFLDETKDKRTTRKFIGNFSADYNFWGPLTAHVNLGYNYNNMYRSMYISKNNLFGFNMGGFSAMQKSEDYNKLLDLILKYKQSIDQHHIDAMFGYSNEYFKNNGMIVSAQGFLSDALSYNTEAGNSHTAPITYTESNKLISFYGRVNYNYANRYLITGTFRRDGTSRVGEDNKWGIFPSAAASWRITQEDFWNLDVINDFKVRYSWGITGNQEIGNYQSLNTLAALRSGYIFGGKKMIIILPKQYGNSDLKWEETTQSNIGIDFGFLDSRIRGSFDWYKKTTDDLLLQVDVPAPSLITKMTANVGSVENKGFELELAGDIIRTNDWTWDISFNISHNTNKVKSLSNKDWTGNDVLTAPCQGQGLSGSYSQRIKEGYSVGTFWGRKFTGIQDGKETYKKNADGTDWIGEIGCAMPDATYGINSNVRYKNWTAGIVLRGSIGNEVYNCTANNLMYTGNLPGRNVLKDALTSGIAYGEQKAFSSRFVEDASFLRLDNLNVSYNFSVKSLGISHARATLSAQNLFVITDYSGLDPEVSSVISSDGNATLGMDYLSYPRARTFSIGINLTF
;
A
#
# COMPACT_ATOMS: atom_id res chain seq x y z
N MET A 1 27.01 4.42 -93.64
CA MET A 1 26.36 5.62 -93.18
C MET A 1 25.89 5.18 -91.78
N ASN A 2 26.38 5.65 -90.76
CA ASN A 2 26.95 6.74 -89.97
C ASN A 2 27.80 6.25 -88.77
N GLN A 3 29.10 6.42 -88.91
CA GLN A 3 30.05 6.38 -87.75
C GLN A 3 30.59 7.82 -87.67
N SER A 4 29.96 8.70 -86.96
CA SER A 4 30.58 10.02 -86.73
C SER A 4 30.05 10.80 -85.51
N HIS A 5 29.41 10.13 -84.52
CA HIS A 5 28.98 10.80 -83.32
C HIS A 5 29.47 10.20 -82.00
N LEU A 6 30.52 9.32 -82.03
CA LEU A 6 30.96 8.67 -80.81
C LEU A 6 32.27 9.24 -80.21
N HIS A 7 32.92 10.23 -80.83
CA HIS A 7 34.22 10.75 -80.38
C HIS A 7 34.19 12.09 -79.67
N MET A 8 33.01 12.75 -79.57
CA MET A 8 32.91 14.05 -78.93
C MET A 8 32.34 14.04 -77.52
N LYS A 9 32.00 12.85 -76.97
CA LYS A 9 31.52 12.70 -75.57
C LYS A 9 32.63 12.33 -74.61
N TRP A 10 33.77 11.91 -75.04
CA TRP A 10 34.88 11.51 -74.15
C TRP A 10 35.86 12.59 -73.80
N CYS A 11 35.91 13.71 -74.55
CA CYS A 11 36.78 14.82 -74.26
C CYS A 11 36.28 15.82 -73.20
N LEU A 12 35.00 15.69 -72.74
CA LEU A 12 34.44 16.52 -71.67
C LEU A 12 34.33 15.78 -70.34
N ALA A 13 34.56 14.45 -70.26
CA ALA A 13 34.48 13.62 -69.07
C ALA A 13 35.83 13.61 -68.30
N ILE A 14 36.99 13.82 -68.95
CA ILE A 14 38.32 13.79 -68.32
C ILE A 14 38.60 15.04 -67.46
N PRO A 15 38.24 16.29 -67.83
CA PRO A 15 38.42 17.42 -66.95
C PRO A 15 37.44 17.45 -65.76
N LEU A 16 36.25 16.81 -65.83
CA LEU A 16 35.31 16.73 -64.70
C LEU A 16 35.74 15.68 -63.67
N LEU A 17 36.43 14.60 -64.09
CA LEU A 17 37.01 13.60 -63.16
C LEU A 17 38.30 14.05 -62.48
N LEU A 18 39.03 14.96 -63.07
CA LEU A 18 40.23 15.60 -62.48
C LEU A 18 39.86 16.76 -61.53
N ALA A 19 38.72 17.42 -61.76
CA ALA A 19 38.19 18.44 -60.83
C ALA A 19 37.53 17.85 -59.59
N SER A 20 37.08 16.62 -59.66
CA SER A 20 36.47 15.93 -58.48
C SER A 20 37.50 15.35 -57.49
N GLN A 21 38.79 15.34 -57.81
CA GLN A 21 39.84 14.91 -56.90
C GLN A 21 40.47 16.03 -56.05
N TRP A 22 40.02 17.28 -56.19
CA TRP A 22 40.51 18.39 -55.37
C TRP A 22 39.56 18.86 -54.30
N ALA A 23 38.44 18.19 -54.06
CA ALA A 23 37.55 18.44 -52.96
C ALA A 23 37.59 17.27 -51.93
N MET A 24 38.79 16.81 -51.59
CA MET A 24 38.96 16.04 -50.34
C MET A 24 38.95 17.05 -49.19
N ALA A 25 37.76 17.24 -48.58
CA ALA A 25 37.65 17.89 -47.30
C ALA A 25 38.62 17.17 -46.33
N GLN A 26 39.57 17.90 -45.75
CA GLN A 26 40.43 17.36 -44.71
C GLN A 26 39.62 17.04 -43.50
N THR A 27 39.12 15.79 -43.42
CA THR A 27 38.43 15.32 -42.24
C THR A 27 39.45 14.99 -41.14
N ARG A 28 39.36 15.65 -40.01
CA ARG A 28 40.20 15.42 -38.86
C ARG A 28 39.55 14.40 -37.91
N THR A 29 40.19 13.30 -37.60
CA THR A 29 39.72 12.34 -36.63
C THR A 29 40.28 12.71 -35.25
N ILE A 30 39.38 12.78 -34.25
CA ILE A 30 39.72 13.01 -32.87
C ILE A 30 39.36 11.76 -32.05
N THR A 31 40.15 11.51 -31.05
CA THR A 31 39.89 10.49 -30.02
C THR A 31 39.77 11.17 -28.68
N GLY A 32 39.12 10.53 -27.73
CA GLY A 32 39.05 11.09 -26.40
C GLY A 32 38.53 10.09 -25.37
N LYS A 33 38.51 10.55 -24.12
CA LYS A 33 37.94 9.79 -23.01
C LYS A 33 37.00 10.67 -22.20
N VAL A 34 35.81 10.14 -21.87
CA VAL A 34 34.87 10.78 -21.00
C VAL A 34 34.89 10.09 -19.64
N THR A 35 34.94 10.87 -18.58
CA THR A 35 34.94 10.39 -17.19
C THR A 35 33.95 11.21 -16.37
N ASP A 36 33.50 10.67 -15.25
CA ASP A 36 32.72 11.40 -14.23
C ASP A 36 33.64 12.30 -13.36
N SER A 37 33.04 12.92 -12.34
CA SER A 37 33.72 13.78 -11.36
C SER A 37 34.75 13.01 -10.53
N THR A 38 34.64 11.67 -10.40
CA THR A 38 35.58 10.80 -9.68
C THR A 38 36.66 10.22 -10.56
N SER A 39 36.68 10.58 -11.87
CA SER A 39 37.58 10.07 -12.90
C SER A 39 37.30 8.62 -13.33
N GLU A 40 36.11 8.09 -13.01
CA GLU A 40 35.62 6.82 -13.54
C GLU A 40 35.18 6.99 -15.00
N PRO A 41 35.47 6.03 -15.90
CA PRO A 41 35.09 6.12 -17.30
C PRO A 41 33.57 5.98 -17.46
N LEU A 42 32.95 6.87 -18.22
CA LEU A 42 31.54 6.84 -18.55
C LEU A 42 31.31 6.20 -19.92
N ALA A 43 30.65 5.02 -19.91
CA ALA A 43 30.22 4.32 -21.11
C ALA A 43 28.86 4.84 -21.58
N GLY A 44 28.65 4.94 -22.90
CA GLY A 44 27.33 5.33 -23.44
C GLY A 44 27.10 6.85 -23.52
N VAL A 45 28.10 7.68 -23.23
CA VAL A 45 28.01 9.14 -23.40
C VAL A 45 27.87 9.48 -24.88
N ASN A 46 26.88 10.25 -25.24
CA ASN A 46 26.69 10.75 -26.58
C ASN A 46 27.60 11.98 -26.83
N VAL A 47 28.57 11.85 -27.73
CA VAL A 47 29.48 12.91 -28.10
C VAL A 47 29.21 13.34 -29.54
N THR A 48 28.66 14.55 -29.72
CA THR A 48 28.23 15.09 -31.01
C THR A 48 29.05 16.32 -31.40
N VAL A 49 29.16 16.57 -32.68
CA VAL A 49 29.72 17.85 -33.18
C VAL A 49 28.60 18.89 -33.11
N LYS A 50 28.81 19.94 -32.32
CA LYS A 50 27.77 20.95 -32.04
C LYS A 50 27.20 21.55 -33.32
N GLY A 51 25.84 21.52 -33.39
CA GLY A 51 25.12 22.04 -34.56
C GLY A 51 25.14 21.10 -35.78
N THR A 52 25.41 19.82 -35.60
CA THR A 52 25.32 18.78 -36.65
C THR A 52 24.67 17.50 -36.10
N SER A 53 24.24 16.59 -36.96
CA SER A 53 23.78 15.26 -36.59
C SER A 53 24.92 14.24 -36.48
N GLN A 54 26.19 14.66 -36.61
CA GLN A 54 27.34 13.75 -36.56
C GLN A 54 27.84 13.59 -35.14
N GLY A 55 27.85 12.35 -34.65
CA GLY A 55 28.24 12.01 -33.29
C GLY A 55 28.70 10.56 -33.16
N THR A 56 29.16 10.22 -31.97
CA THR A 56 29.55 8.86 -31.55
C THR A 56 29.16 8.63 -30.09
N ILE A 57 29.24 7.38 -29.65
CA ILE A 57 28.95 7.00 -28.26
C ILE A 57 30.25 6.45 -27.65
N THR A 58 30.52 6.76 -26.38
CA THR A 58 31.70 6.22 -25.67
C THR A 58 31.58 4.73 -25.40
N ASP A 59 32.71 4.02 -25.52
CA ASP A 59 32.85 2.60 -25.15
C ASP A 59 32.89 2.40 -23.62
N VAL A 60 33.06 1.14 -23.22
CA VAL A 60 33.12 0.74 -21.78
C VAL A 60 34.29 1.33 -20.99
N ASP A 61 35.35 1.77 -21.67
CA ASP A 61 36.47 2.47 -21.08
C ASP A 61 36.28 4.00 -21.12
N GLY A 62 35.09 4.48 -21.52
CA GLY A 62 34.80 5.89 -21.72
C GLY A 62 35.43 6.50 -22.96
N LYS A 63 36.06 5.70 -23.86
CA LYS A 63 36.76 6.21 -25.04
C LYS A 63 35.80 6.42 -26.20
N PHE A 64 36.07 7.45 -27.02
CA PHE A 64 35.34 7.71 -28.24
C PHE A 64 36.30 8.06 -29.40
N THR A 65 35.86 7.81 -30.62
CA THR A 65 36.50 8.26 -31.85
C THR A 65 35.46 8.92 -32.74
N LEU A 66 35.76 10.14 -33.17
CA LEU A 66 34.82 10.95 -33.95
C LEU A 66 35.56 11.69 -35.09
N THR A 67 35.04 11.62 -36.29
CA THR A 67 35.53 12.35 -37.45
C THR A 67 34.84 13.71 -37.50
N LEU A 68 35.61 14.78 -37.53
CA LEU A 68 35.14 16.17 -37.57
C LEU A 68 34.95 16.65 -38.99
N PRO A 69 33.83 17.32 -39.32
CA PRO A 69 33.72 18.11 -40.51
C PRO A 69 34.62 19.34 -40.46
N ASP A 70 35.10 19.78 -41.60
CA ASP A 70 35.97 20.96 -41.70
C ASP A 70 35.28 22.24 -41.14
N GLY A 71 36.05 23.00 -40.36
CA GLY A 71 35.57 24.26 -39.77
C GLY A 71 34.79 24.13 -38.45
N LYS A 72 34.51 22.95 -37.95
CA LYS A 72 33.86 22.75 -36.64
C LYS A 72 34.85 22.69 -35.50
N LYS A 73 34.58 23.43 -34.41
CA LYS A 73 35.51 23.62 -33.26
C LYS A 73 34.91 23.27 -31.90
N GLU A 74 33.71 22.77 -31.85
CA GLU A 74 33.02 22.46 -30.60
C GLU A 74 32.39 21.06 -30.63
N LEU A 75 32.57 20.31 -29.55
CA LEU A 75 31.84 19.10 -29.24
C LEU A 75 30.80 19.36 -28.16
N GLU A 76 29.75 18.60 -28.17
CA GLU A 76 28.74 18.53 -27.11
C GLU A 76 28.72 17.09 -26.59
N ALA A 77 29.01 16.93 -25.31
CA ALA A 77 28.91 15.64 -24.62
C ALA A 77 27.70 15.65 -23.71
N SER A 78 26.77 14.70 -23.90
CA SER A 78 25.56 14.55 -23.10
C SER A 78 25.40 13.11 -22.61
N TYR A 79 25.00 12.98 -21.36
CA TYR A 79 24.72 11.69 -20.74
C TYR A 79 23.61 11.84 -19.71
N ILE A 80 22.74 10.83 -19.57
CA ILE A 80 21.62 10.88 -18.63
C ILE A 80 22.17 10.98 -17.20
N GLY A 81 21.70 11.96 -16.44
CA GLY A 81 22.18 12.23 -15.07
C GLY A 81 23.44 13.12 -14.99
N PHE A 82 23.93 13.67 -16.12
CA PHE A 82 25.09 14.54 -16.16
C PHE A 82 24.79 15.83 -16.93
N ALA A 83 25.39 16.93 -16.47
CA ALA A 83 25.30 18.20 -17.17
C ALA A 83 25.90 18.10 -18.58
N THR A 84 25.11 18.50 -19.59
CA THR A 84 25.60 18.57 -20.98
C THR A 84 26.74 19.58 -21.07
N GLN A 85 27.87 19.15 -21.56
CA GLN A 85 29.06 19.99 -21.63
C GLN A 85 29.45 20.30 -23.08
N THR A 86 29.66 21.56 -23.38
CA THR A 86 30.24 22.01 -24.66
C THR A 86 31.74 22.19 -24.50
N ILE A 87 32.53 21.53 -25.35
CA ILE A 87 33.98 21.48 -25.28
C ILE A 87 34.59 22.06 -26.57
N ALA A 88 35.43 23.07 -26.46
CA ALA A 88 36.15 23.60 -27.57
C ALA A 88 37.26 22.64 -28.03
N ILE A 89 37.31 22.32 -29.32
CA ILE A 89 38.31 21.46 -29.93
C ILE A 89 39.51 22.31 -30.27
N GLY A 90 40.58 22.16 -29.50
CA GLY A 90 41.85 22.76 -29.76
C GLY A 90 42.64 22.05 -30.88
N THR A 91 43.96 22.20 -30.91
CA THR A 91 44.90 21.53 -31.83
C THR A 91 45.15 20.07 -31.47
N SER A 92 44.79 19.62 -30.27
CA SER A 92 44.93 18.24 -29.79
C SER A 92 43.99 17.29 -30.49
N SER A 93 44.42 16.09 -30.83
CA SER A 93 43.62 14.99 -31.32
C SER A 93 43.09 14.07 -30.21
N ASP A 94 43.59 14.21 -28.97
CA ASP A 94 43.10 13.50 -27.78
C ASP A 94 42.38 14.48 -26.82
N ILE A 95 41.11 14.26 -26.57
CA ILE A 95 40.26 15.14 -25.79
C ILE A 95 39.78 14.41 -24.52
N ARG A 96 39.99 15.01 -23.36
CA ARG A 96 39.49 14.50 -22.09
C ARG A 96 38.28 15.33 -21.65
N ILE A 97 37.17 14.67 -21.48
CA ILE A 97 35.92 15.28 -21.06
C ILE A 97 35.59 14.77 -19.66
N LYS A 98 35.34 15.68 -18.73
CA LYS A 98 34.94 15.34 -17.37
C LYS A 98 33.55 15.86 -17.17
N LEU A 99 32.52 14.98 -17.20
CA LEU A 99 31.14 15.34 -16.92
C LEU A 99 30.91 15.46 -15.42
N THR A 100 30.14 16.45 -15.04
CA THR A 100 29.61 16.61 -13.66
C THR A 100 28.19 16.08 -13.58
N GLU A 101 27.89 15.29 -12.55
CA GLU A 101 26.56 14.83 -12.30
C GLU A 101 25.63 16.04 -12.13
N GLU A 102 24.56 16.07 -12.89
CA GLU A 102 23.48 17.03 -12.77
C GLU A 102 22.25 16.29 -12.24
N LEU A 103 21.99 16.44 -10.96
CA LEU A 103 20.72 16.05 -10.38
C LEU A 103 19.66 17.07 -10.78
N SER A 104 19.27 17.03 -12.06
CA SER A 104 18.12 17.80 -12.53
C SER A 104 16.86 16.98 -12.26
N ASP A 105 16.23 17.20 -11.11
CA ASP A 105 14.88 16.73 -10.79
C ASP A 105 13.84 17.08 -11.87
N LEU A 106 14.17 18.00 -12.77
CA LEU A 106 13.27 18.49 -13.84
C LEU A 106 13.20 17.57 -15.06
N GLU A 107 14.20 16.72 -15.29
CA GLU A 107 14.21 15.74 -16.38
C GLU A 107 13.71 14.35 -15.95
N GLU A 108 13.37 14.16 -14.67
CA GLU A 108 12.79 12.92 -14.15
C GLU A 108 11.53 12.54 -14.95
N VAL A 109 11.51 11.33 -15.51
CA VAL A 109 10.37 10.81 -16.28
C VAL A 109 9.47 10.04 -15.34
N ILE A 110 8.23 10.50 -15.21
CA ILE A 110 7.23 9.92 -14.32
C ILE A 110 6.19 9.17 -15.15
N VAL A 111 5.80 7.98 -14.67
CA VAL A 111 4.71 7.20 -15.28
C VAL A 111 3.37 7.77 -14.83
N VAL A 112 2.56 8.20 -15.79
CA VAL A 112 1.23 8.79 -15.58
C VAL A 112 0.18 8.08 -16.44
N GLY A 113 -0.52 7.13 -15.87
CA GLY A 113 -1.51 6.34 -16.60
C GLY A 113 -0.86 5.51 -17.72
N TYR A 114 -1.35 5.67 -18.94
CA TYR A 114 -0.90 4.91 -20.11
C TYR A 114 0.28 5.54 -20.87
N GLY A 115 1.11 6.34 -20.17
CA GLY A 115 2.27 7.00 -20.76
C GLY A 115 3.24 7.52 -19.72
N THR A 116 4.34 8.07 -20.19
CA THR A 116 5.36 8.72 -19.38
C THR A 116 5.40 10.22 -19.71
N MET A 117 5.60 11.06 -18.71
CA MET A 117 5.76 12.50 -18.84
C MET A 117 6.99 12.95 -18.05
N ARG A 118 7.62 14.05 -18.49
CA ARG A 118 8.64 14.70 -17.67
C ARG A 118 7.97 15.33 -16.45
N LYS A 119 8.62 15.32 -15.32
CA LYS A 119 8.13 15.97 -14.09
C LYS A 119 7.83 17.45 -14.31
N SER A 120 8.66 18.11 -15.13
CA SER A 120 8.43 19.49 -15.55
C SER A 120 7.10 19.72 -16.27
N ASP A 121 6.63 18.72 -17.03
CA ASP A 121 5.44 18.83 -17.87
C ASP A 121 4.14 18.44 -17.16
N LEU A 122 4.24 17.97 -15.90
CA LEU A 122 3.07 17.61 -15.12
C LEU A 122 2.22 18.84 -14.78
N THR A 123 0.94 18.74 -15.05
CA THR A 123 -0.08 19.74 -14.69
C THR A 123 -0.83 19.36 -13.39
N GLY A 124 -0.77 18.09 -13.00
CA GLY A 124 -1.42 17.54 -11.80
C GLY A 124 -0.46 17.27 -10.66
N ALA A 125 -1.02 16.97 -9.45
CA ALA A 125 -0.27 16.59 -8.26
C ALA A 125 0.16 15.11 -8.34
N VAL A 126 1.38 14.87 -8.75
CA VAL A 126 2.00 13.54 -8.86
C VAL A 126 3.33 13.55 -8.12
N LYS A 127 3.56 12.54 -7.30
CA LYS A 127 4.84 12.31 -6.62
C LYS A 127 5.39 10.94 -6.97
N ALA A 128 6.66 10.87 -7.28
CA ALA A 128 7.41 9.66 -7.53
C ALA A 128 8.47 9.45 -6.45
N ILE A 129 8.76 8.21 -6.12
CA ILE A 129 9.97 7.76 -5.46
C ILE A 129 10.61 6.67 -6.31
N SER A 130 11.92 6.71 -6.41
CA SER A 130 12.71 5.76 -7.18
C SER A 130 13.34 4.68 -6.29
N SER A 131 13.88 3.64 -6.90
CA SER A 131 14.62 2.59 -6.17
C SER A 131 15.82 3.12 -5.38
N ASP A 132 16.38 4.25 -5.77
CA ASP A 132 17.52 4.87 -5.09
C ASP A 132 17.11 5.53 -3.76
N ASP A 133 15.82 5.93 -3.65
CA ASP A 133 15.23 6.49 -2.43
C ASP A 133 14.83 5.40 -1.43
N PHE A 134 14.82 4.12 -1.82
CA PHE A 134 14.35 3.04 -0.97
C PHE A 134 15.33 2.72 0.15
N LYS A 135 14.84 2.71 1.38
CA LYS A 135 15.58 2.31 2.58
C LYS A 135 15.33 0.82 2.83
N LEU A 136 15.86 -0.04 1.97
CA LEU A 136 15.63 -1.48 2.03
C LEU A 136 16.12 -2.09 3.35
N GLY A 137 15.31 -2.98 3.91
CA GLY A 137 15.60 -3.82 5.08
C GLY A 137 14.97 -5.21 4.88
N SER A 138 15.32 -6.18 5.72
CA SER A 138 14.94 -7.59 5.53
C SER A 138 13.43 -7.85 5.49
N ASN A 139 12.63 -7.02 6.15
CA ASN A 139 11.20 -7.27 6.37
C ASN A 139 10.28 -6.22 5.77
N LEU A 140 10.81 -5.25 5.02
CA LEU A 140 9.97 -4.20 4.42
C LEU A 140 9.05 -4.78 3.35
N THR A 141 7.80 -4.32 3.37
CA THR A 141 6.84 -4.52 2.29
C THR A 141 6.85 -3.30 1.37
N SER A 142 6.31 -3.46 0.15
CA SER A 142 6.17 -2.33 -0.78
C SER A 142 5.37 -1.16 -0.20
N GLN A 143 4.41 -1.42 0.69
CA GLN A 143 3.65 -0.38 1.39
C GLN A 143 4.49 0.35 2.44
N GLN A 144 5.31 -0.38 3.19
CA GLN A 144 6.22 0.24 4.16
C GLN A 144 7.27 1.13 3.52
N LEU A 145 7.68 0.85 2.26
CA LEU A 145 8.56 1.76 1.50
C LEU A 145 7.93 3.12 1.24
N MET A 146 6.60 3.21 1.20
CA MET A 146 5.88 4.46 0.96
C MET A 146 5.63 5.27 2.23
N GLN A 147 5.74 4.66 3.42
CA GLN A 147 5.41 5.33 4.70
C GLN A 147 6.32 6.54 4.96
N GLY A 148 5.71 7.70 5.26
CA GLY A 148 6.42 8.94 5.51
C GLY A 148 7.10 9.59 4.29
N GLN A 149 6.91 9.02 3.06
CA GLN A 149 7.54 9.51 1.84
C GLN A 149 6.67 10.51 1.06
N PHE A 150 5.36 10.47 1.24
CA PHE A 150 4.39 11.22 0.45
C PHE A 150 3.52 12.10 1.34
N ALA A 151 3.47 13.41 1.07
CA ALA A 151 2.44 14.27 1.67
C ALA A 151 1.05 13.86 1.18
N GLY A 152 0.05 13.91 2.05
CA GLY A 152 -1.34 13.57 1.72
C GLY A 152 -1.62 12.08 1.52
N VAL A 153 -0.65 11.20 1.77
CA VAL A 153 -0.82 9.74 1.76
C VAL A 153 -0.66 9.21 3.18
N ASN A 154 -1.76 8.87 3.80
CA ASN A 154 -1.76 8.27 5.12
C ASN A 154 -1.81 6.75 4.99
N ILE A 155 -0.78 6.08 5.52
CA ILE A 155 -0.65 4.61 5.52
C ILE A 155 -0.67 4.16 6.96
N THR A 156 -1.79 3.59 7.39
CA THR A 156 -1.97 3.03 8.73
C THR A 156 -1.85 1.51 8.65
N MET A 157 -0.89 0.94 9.34
CA MET A 157 -0.79 -0.51 9.49
C MET A 157 -1.85 -0.97 10.50
N ASN A 158 -2.82 -1.75 10.08
CA ASN A 158 -3.92 -2.17 10.95
C ASN A 158 -3.46 -3.06 12.12
N SER A 159 -2.36 -3.79 11.92
CA SER A 159 -1.73 -4.61 12.95
C SER A 159 -0.22 -4.73 12.75
N GLY A 160 0.51 -5.22 13.75
CA GLY A 160 1.95 -5.52 13.67
C GLY A 160 2.28 -6.81 12.93
N LYS A 161 1.29 -7.58 12.46
CA LYS A 161 1.48 -8.87 11.80
C LYS A 161 2.20 -8.71 10.45
N PRO A 162 3.27 -9.45 10.20
CA PRO A 162 3.93 -9.44 8.90
C PRO A 162 2.98 -9.84 7.75
N GLY A 163 2.93 -9.01 6.69
CA GLY A 163 2.01 -9.22 5.57
C GLY A 163 0.54 -8.91 5.89
N GLY A 164 0.25 -8.36 7.08
CA GLY A 164 -1.08 -7.85 7.44
C GLY A 164 -1.51 -6.66 6.58
N THR A 165 -2.80 -6.39 6.56
CA THR A 165 -3.35 -5.28 5.79
C THR A 165 -2.92 -3.93 6.33
N SER A 166 -2.73 -2.99 5.43
CA SER A 166 -2.66 -1.57 5.73
C SER A 166 -3.82 -0.82 5.09
N SER A 167 -4.25 0.22 5.75
CA SER A 167 -5.20 1.18 5.19
C SER A 167 -4.43 2.33 4.56
N ILE A 168 -4.55 2.50 3.25
CA ILE A 168 -3.95 3.63 2.54
C ILE A 168 -5.05 4.60 2.13
N ARG A 169 -4.87 5.86 2.51
CA ARG A 169 -5.81 6.93 2.18
C ARG A 169 -5.06 8.09 1.53
N VAL A 170 -5.52 8.48 0.34
CA VAL A 170 -4.97 9.63 -0.39
C VAL A 170 -5.92 10.81 -0.25
N ARG A 171 -5.49 11.86 0.46
CA ARG A 171 -6.30 13.07 0.72
C ARG A 171 -7.63 12.77 1.43
N GLY A 172 -7.58 11.87 2.44
CA GLY A 172 -8.74 11.45 3.22
C GLY A 172 -9.59 10.36 2.56
N GLY A 173 -10.61 9.89 3.29
CA GLY A 173 -11.60 8.93 2.78
C GLY A 173 -12.69 9.65 1.98
N THR A 174 -13.13 9.06 0.87
CA THR A 174 -14.18 9.62 0.00
C THR A 174 -15.53 8.97 0.22
N SER A 175 -15.55 7.76 0.75
CA SER A 175 -16.78 6.97 0.93
C SER A 175 -16.96 6.56 2.38
N ILE A 176 -18.22 6.29 2.75
CA ILE A 176 -18.59 5.74 4.06
C ILE A 176 -18.68 4.20 3.99
N HIS A 177 -19.26 3.66 2.93
CA HIS A 177 -19.50 2.21 2.79
C HIS A 177 -18.70 1.57 1.65
N ALA A 178 -18.44 2.29 0.55
CA ALA A 178 -17.59 1.79 -0.51
C ALA A 178 -16.09 1.87 -0.12
N SER A 179 -15.23 1.21 -0.89
CA SER A 179 -13.80 1.18 -0.62
C SER A 179 -13.17 2.58 -0.66
N ASN A 180 -12.29 2.84 0.30
CA ASN A 180 -11.44 4.04 0.34
C ASN A 180 -9.98 3.75 -0.08
N ASN A 181 -9.68 2.52 -0.52
CA ASN A 181 -8.34 2.15 -0.93
C ASN A 181 -8.01 2.72 -2.32
N PRO A 182 -6.76 3.17 -2.55
CA PRO A 182 -6.33 3.59 -3.86
C PRO A 182 -6.28 2.41 -4.84
N LEU A 183 -6.36 2.72 -6.14
CA LEU A 183 -6.12 1.73 -7.19
C LEU A 183 -4.61 1.43 -7.27
N TYR A 184 -4.23 0.16 -7.23
CA TYR A 184 -2.86 -0.28 -7.50
C TYR A 184 -2.72 -0.73 -8.96
N VAL A 185 -1.69 -0.24 -9.62
CA VAL A 185 -1.36 -0.63 -11.00
C VAL A 185 0.10 -1.07 -11.05
N VAL A 186 0.36 -2.31 -11.44
CA VAL A 186 1.71 -2.89 -11.53
C VAL A 186 2.03 -3.20 -12.98
N ASP A 187 3.05 -2.54 -13.54
CA ASP A 187 3.46 -2.67 -14.94
C ASP A 187 2.27 -2.57 -15.92
N GLY A 188 1.31 -1.68 -15.64
CA GLY A 188 0.11 -1.46 -16.46
C GLY A 188 -1.07 -2.41 -16.16
N VAL A 189 -0.95 -3.34 -15.22
CA VAL A 189 -2.03 -4.24 -14.81
C VAL A 189 -2.65 -3.75 -13.49
N PRO A 190 -3.94 -3.41 -13.46
CA PRO A 190 -4.62 -3.05 -12.24
C PRO A 190 -4.82 -4.29 -11.34
N LEU A 191 -4.54 -4.12 -10.05
CA LEU A 191 -4.75 -5.14 -9.03
C LEU A 191 -6.08 -4.96 -8.32
N ASN A 192 -6.66 -6.05 -7.89
CA ASN A 192 -7.88 -6.05 -7.09
C ASN A 192 -7.51 -5.93 -5.60
N ALA A 193 -7.91 -4.85 -4.94
CA ALA A 193 -7.53 -4.56 -3.56
C ALA A 193 -8.44 -5.23 -2.50
N GLY A 194 -9.54 -5.91 -2.89
CA GLY A 194 -10.55 -6.35 -1.94
C GLY A 194 -11.09 -7.77 -2.11
N ALA A 195 -10.56 -8.54 -3.04
CA ALA A 195 -11.14 -9.85 -3.38
C ALA A 195 -11.03 -10.88 -2.24
N ASP A 196 -9.99 -10.83 -1.42
CA ASP A 196 -9.74 -11.82 -0.37
C ASP A 196 -10.63 -11.63 0.89
N ALA A 197 -11.27 -10.47 1.06
CA ALA A 197 -12.00 -10.12 2.28
C ALA A 197 -13.49 -10.50 2.28
N SER A 198 -14.06 -10.87 1.15
CA SER A 198 -15.51 -11.05 1.03
C SER A 198 -16.05 -12.35 1.65
N HIS A 199 -15.19 -13.35 1.89
CA HIS A 199 -15.58 -14.67 2.41
C HIS A 199 -14.58 -15.16 3.45
N THR A 200 -14.64 -14.57 4.65
CA THR A 200 -13.71 -14.87 5.75
C THR A 200 -14.18 -16.00 6.65
N LYS A 201 -15.49 -16.20 6.77
CA LYS A 201 -16.07 -17.22 7.66
C LYS A 201 -15.79 -18.64 7.17
N LEU A 202 -15.23 -19.46 8.03
CA LEU A 202 -14.88 -20.87 7.74
C LEU A 202 -16.05 -21.83 7.94
N SER A 203 -17.10 -21.42 8.61
CA SER A 203 -18.32 -22.22 8.85
C SER A 203 -19.55 -21.32 8.94
N GLN A 204 -20.72 -21.86 8.60
CA GLN A 204 -22.00 -21.19 8.82
C GLN A 204 -22.59 -21.49 10.20
N ASP A 205 -22.23 -22.62 10.79
CA ASP A 205 -22.86 -23.16 12.00
C ASP A 205 -21.97 -23.01 13.23
N VAL A 206 -20.67 -22.75 13.05
CA VAL A 206 -19.67 -22.60 14.12
C VAL A 206 -19.11 -21.19 14.06
N SER A 207 -19.08 -20.45 15.17
CA SER A 207 -18.38 -19.18 15.24
C SER A 207 -16.87 -19.44 15.12
N THR A 208 -16.31 -18.99 13.98
CA THR A 208 -14.89 -19.09 13.64
C THR A 208 -14.22 -17.73 13.62
N ASP A 209 -14.82 -16.75 14.29
CA ASP A 209 -14.39 -15.34 14.21
C ASP A 209 -12.92 -15.13 14.61
N ALA A 210 -12.43 -15.94 15.55
CA ALA A 210 -11.00 -15.94 15.95
C ALA A 210 -10.03 -16.37 14.83
N PHE A 211 -10.55 -17.05 13.84
CA PHE A 211 -9.80 -17.63 12.74
C PHE A 211 -10.15 -16.96 11.41
N ASP A 212 -10.90 -15.86 11.45
CA ASP A 212 -11.21 -15.10 10.26
C ASP A 212 -9.92 -14.58 9.62
N LEU A 213 -9.91 -14.64 8.28
CA LEU A 213 -8.77 -14.16 7.52
C LEU A 213 -8.73 -12.62 7.56
N GLU A 214 -7.62 -12.08 8.02
CA GLU A 214 -7.28 -10.73 7.61
C GLU A 214 -7.02 -10.74 6.09
N ALA A 215 -7.59 -9.77 5.37
CA ALA A 215 -7.28 -9.59 3.97
C ALA A 215 -5.76 -9.44 3.79
N SER A 216 -5.20 -10.01 2.73
CA SER A 216 -3.78 -9.86 2.46
C SER A 216 -3.50 -8.56 1.71
N ASP A 217 -2.35 -7.95 1.98
CA ASP A 217 -1.86 -6.80 1.22
C ASP A 217 -1.74 -7.17 -0.27
N PRO A 218 -2.38 -6.43 -1.20
CA PRO A 218 -2.26 -6.67 -2.64
C PRO A 218 -0.82 -6.63 -3.15
N LEU A 219 0.06 -5.87 -2.48
CA LEU A 219 1.45 -5.66 -2.84
C LEU A 219 2.41 -6.63 -2.13
N SER A 220 1.94 -7.44 -1.19
CA SER A 220 2.79 -8.33 -0.37
C SER A 220 3.60 -9.35 -1.18
N LEU A 221 3.17 -9.65 -2.40
CA LEU A 221 3.82 -10.60 -3.30
C LEU A 221 4.72 -9.94 -4.36
N ILE A 222 5.01 -8.64 -4.22
CA ILE A 222 5.99 -7.94 -5.05
C ILE A 222 7.25 -7.74 -4.23
N ASP A 223 8.36 -8.34 -4.68
CA ASP A 223 9.64 -8.12 -4.02
C ASP A 223 10.06 -6.66 -4.16
N PRO A 224 10.29 -5.94 -3.06
CA PRO A 224 10.77 -4.55 -3.10
C PRO A 224 12.04 -4.34 -3.93
N GLU A 225 12.92 -5.34 -4.03
CA GLU A 225 14.15 -5.28 -4.82
C GLU A 225 13.89 -5.27 -6.34
N ASP A 226 12.70 -5.71 -6.78
CA ASP A 226 12.30 -5.64 -8.18
C ASP A 226 11.59 -4.33 -8.56
N ILE A 227 11.30 -3.45 -7.61
CA ILE A 227 10.62 -2.18 -7.86
C ILE A 227 11.63 -1.14 -8.37
N GLU A 228 11.32 -0.47 -9.48
CA GLU A 228 12.05 0.66 -10.04
C GLU A 228 11.55 1.98 -9.47
N SER A 229 10.21 2.17 -9.50
CA SER A 229 9.59 3.38 -8.98
C SER A 229 8.17 3.14 -8.49
N ILE A 230 7.75 3.99 -7.55
CA ILE A 230 6.37 4.08 -7.08
C ILE A 230 5.89 5.51 -7.32
N ASN A 231 4.81 5.65 -8.09
CA ASN A 231 4.22 6.94 -8.43
C ASN A 231 2.83 7.03 -7.82
N VAL A 232 2.54 8.10 -7.10
CA VAL A 232 1.22 8.35 -6.49
C VAL A 232 0.54 9.52 -7.19
N LEU A 233 -0.60 9.25 -7.80
CA LEU A 233 -1.47 10.24 -8.44
C LEU A 233 -2.51 10.69 -7.42
N LYS A 234 -2.50 11.98 -7.05
CA LYS A 234 -3.28 12.50 -5.92
C LYS A 234 -4.47 13.37 -6.32
N ASP A 235 -4.46 13.97 -7.52
CA ASP A 235 -5.53 14.86 -7.96
C ASP A 235 -6.38 14.28 -9.10
N ALA A 236 -7.56 14.87 -9.31
CA ALA A 236 -8.52 14.39 -10.30
C ALA A 236 -7.99 14.46 -11.74
N SER A 237 -7.13 15.42 -12.08
CA SER A 237 -6.56 15.51 -13.44
C SER A 237 -5.60 14.36 -13.72
N ALA A 238 -4.76 13.98 -12.74
CA ALA A 238 -3.86 12.86 -12.86
C ALA A 238 -4.60 11.51 -12.83
N THR A 239 -5.68 11.40 -12.03
CA THR A 239 -6.42 10.14 -11.83
C THR A 239 -7.59 9.93 -12.77
N ALA A 240 -8.11 10.98 -13.44
CA ALA A 240 -9.28 10.88 -14.35
C ALA A 240 -9.10 9.87 -15.49
N ILE A 241 -7.87 9.61 -15.91
CA ILE A 241 -7.57 8.59 -16.92
C ILE A 241 -7.93 7.17 -16.43
N PHE A 242 -8.05 6.95 -15.11
CA PHE A 242 -8.51 5.73 -14.47
C PHE A 242 -10.01 5.77 -14.10
N GLY A 243 -10.68 6.91 -14.33
CA GLY A 243 -12.13 7.11 -14.26
C GLY A 243 -12.75 6.68 -12.94
N SER A 244 -13.63 5.69 -13.02
CA SER A 244 -14.43 5.16 -11.93
C SER A 244 -13.64 4.48 -10.80
N ARG A 245 -12.33 4.36 -10.93
CA ARG A 245 -11.44 3.83 -9.87
C ARG A 245 -10.41 4.86 -9.41
N GLY A 246 -10.50 6.11 -9.90
CA GLY A 246 -9.56 7.17 -9.62
C GLY A 246 -9.86 8.01 -8.38
N ALA A 247 -11.07 7.89 -7.78
CA ALA A 247 -11.53 8.77 -6.69
C ALA A 247 -10.65 8.73 -5.43
N ASN A 248 -10.09 7.57 -5.10
CA ASN A 248 -9.24 7.34 -3.92
C ASN A 248 -7.74 7.50 -4.21
N GLY A 249 -7.37 8.04 -5.39
CA GLY A 249 -5.98 8.09 -5.85
C GLY A 249 -5.53 6.82 -6.55
N VAL A 250 -4.38 6.88 -7.21
CA VAL A 250 -3.80 5.73 -7.93
C VAL A 250 -2.33 5.60 -7.57
N ILE A 251 -1.91 4.39 -7.27
CA ILE A 251 -0.52 4.02 -6.98
C ILE A 251 -0.01 3.16 -8.13
N ILE A 252 0.95 3.69 -8.89
CA ILE A 252 1.54 3.01 -10.03
C ILE A 252 2.92 2.51 -9.63
N ILE A 253 3.13 1.20 -9.73
CA ILE A 253 4.40 0.52 -9.45
C ILE A 253 4.99 0.07 -10.76
N THR A 254 6.20 0.53 -11.03
CA THR A 254 6.98 0.09 -12.19
C THR A 254 8.11 -0.80 -11.72
N THR A 255 8.31 -1.93 -12.38
CA THR A 255 9.38 -2.86 -12.02
C THR A 255 10.62 -2.66 -12.88
N LYS A 256 11.79 -3.02 -12.33
CA LYS A 256 13.10 -2.89 -12.97
C LYS A 256 13.15 -3.65 -14.29
N LYS A 257 13.72 -2.99 -15.31
CA LYS A 257 13.97 -3.55 -16.65
C LYS A 257 15.45 -3.82 -16.86
N GLY A 258 15.81 -4.36 -18.01
CA GLY A 258 17.21 -4.50 -18.42
C GLY A 258 17.87 -3.13 -18.66
N THR A 259 19.07 -2.93 -18.16
CA THR A 259 19.87 -1.69 -18.34
C THR A 259 20.83 -1.82 -19.49
N LYS A 260 21.07 -0.73 -20.24
CA LYS A 260 22.10 -0.69 -21.30
C LYS A 260 23.49 -0.89 -20.69
N GLY A 261 24.30 -1.72 -21.31
CA GLY A 261 25.68 -1.94 -20.90
C GLY A 261 26.03 -3.42 -20.80
N LYS A 262 26.79 -3.79 -19.79
CA LYS A 262 27.22 -5.19 -19.56
C LYS A 262 26.09 -6.01 -18.95
N LYS A 263 26.07 -7.30 -19.28
CA LYS A 263 25.32 -8.30 -18.54
C LYS A 263 25.65 -8.17 -17.04
N GLN A 264 24.65 -7.97 -16.21
CA GLN A 264 24.80 -7.84 -14.76
C GLN A 264 24.07 -9.00 -14.06
N ILE A 265 24.73 -9.57 -13.08
CA ILE A 265 24.12 -10.51 -12.15
C ILE A 265 24.18 -9.84 -10.77
N ASN A 266 23.01 -9.67 -10.15
CA ASN A 266 22.91 -9.13 -8.80
C ASN A 266 22.45 -10.24 -7.86
N TYR A 267 23.09 -10.31 -6.69
CA TYR A 267 22.69 -11.18 -5.58
C TYR A 267 22.53 -10.36 -4.31
N GLY A 268 21.33 -10.41 -3.72
CA GLY A 268 21.00 -9.82 -2.44
C GLY A 268 20.75 -10.89 -1.38
N TYR A 269 21.28 -10.71 -0.19
CA TYR A 269 21.00 -11.50 0.99
C TYR A 269 20.73 -10.58 2.16
N ASN A 270 19.64 -10.85 2.92
CA ASN A 270 19.35 -10.16 4.15
C ASN A 270 18.95 -11.16 5.23
N ILE A 271 19.40 -10.92 6.46
CA ILE A 271 18.99 -11.64 7.66
C ILE A 271 18.54 -10.62 8.71
N GLY A 272 17.48 -10.91 9.45
CA GLY A 272 16.91 -10.01 10.44
C GLY A 272 16.38 -10.73 11.67
N TRP A 273 16.35 -10.00 12.79
CA TRP A 273 15.84 -10.44 14.09
C TRP A 273 14.76 -9.47 14.53
N SER A 274 13.57 -10.00 14.76
CA SER A 274 12.38 -9.24 15.15
C SER A 274 11.98 -9.59 16.56
N THR A 275 11.91 -8.60 17.45
CA THR A 275 11.46 -8.73 18.82
C THR A 275 10.22 -7.88 19.05
N VAL A 276 9.37 -8.24 20.02
CA VAL A 276 8.23 -7.42 20.41
C VAL A 276 8.69 -6.02 20.86
N ALA A 277 8.06 -4.96 20.35
CA ALA A 277 8.44 -3.59 20.70
C ALA A 277 7.91 -3.16 22.08
N LYS A 278 6.69 -3.58 22.45
CA LYS A 278 6.01 -3.28 23.72
C LYS A 278 5.09 -4.42 24.11
N LYS A 279 4.99 -4.74 25.40
CA LYS A 279 4.04 -5.67 26.00
C LYS A 279 3.03 -4.90 26.85
N LEU A 280 1.87 -5.50 27.14
CA LEU A 280 0.93 -4.97 28.12
C LEU A 280 1.42 -5.25 29.54
N ASP A 281 1.28 -4.25 30.40
CA ASP A 281 1.69 -4.37 31.81
C ASP A 281 0.53 -4.94 32.65
N VAL A 282 0.38 -6.27 32.60
CA VAL A 282 -0.59 -7.03 33.37
C VAL A 282 0.02 -7.50 34.69
N LEU A 283 -0.81 -7.90 35.65
CA LEU A 283 -0.32 -8.38 36.97
C LEU A 283 0.52 -9.63 36.80
N ASN A 284 1.68 -9.68 37.50
CA ASN A 284 2.42 -10.91 37.73
C ASN A 284 1.77 -11.72 38.87
N ALA A 285 2.29 -12.91 39.16
CA ALA A 285 1.67 -13.81 40.13
C ALA A 285 1.58 -13.22 41.56
N ASP A 286 2.61 -12.52 42.02
CA ASP A 286 2.61 -11.91 43.36
C ASP A 286 1.66 -10.72 43.44
N GLU A 287 1.65 -9.87 42.42
CA GLU A 287 0.70 -8.76 42.29
C GLU A 287 -0.74 -9.29 42.23
N TYR A 288 -0.97 -10.38 41.49
CA TYR A 288 -2.28 -11.02 41.35
C TYR A 288 -2.78 -11.60 42.68
N ARG A 289 -1.92 -12.35 43.43
CA ARG A 289 -2.22 -12.86 44.76
C ARG A 289 -2.56 -11.73 45.73
N LYS A 290 -1.73 -10.68 45.72
CA LYS A 290 -1.94 -9.48 46.55
C LYS A 290 -3.25 -8.78 46.22
N ALA A 291 -3.53 -8.55 44.94
CA ALA A 291 -4.76 -7.91 44.51
C ALA A 291 -6.01 -8.65 45.02
N ILE A 292 -6.03 -9.98 44.92
CA ILE A 292 -7.14 -10.80 45.41
C ILE A 292 -7.25 -10.73 46.92
N ALA A 293 -6.11 -10.77 47.67
CA ALA A 293 -6.09 -10.61 49.13
C ALA A 293 -6.62 -9.22 49.56
N ASP A 294 -6.18 -8.17 48.89
CA ASP A 294 -6.63 -6.79 49.14
C ASP A 294 -8.15 -6.63 48.89
N ILE A 295 -8.67 -7.16 47.77
CA ILE A 295 -10.11 -7.17 47.47
C ILE A 295 -10.87 -7.95 48.54
N ASN A 296 -10.41 -9.13 48.92
CA ASN A 296 -11.03 -9.96 49.97
C ASN A 296 -11.04 -9.29 51.35
N SER A 297 -10.09 -8.41 51.65
CA SER A 297 -10.07 -7.62 52.89
C SER A 297 -11.22 -6.60 52.96
N THR A 298 -11.72 -6.16 51.83
CA THR A 298 -12.83 -5.18 51.77
C THR A 298 -14.20 -5.87 51.78
N ILE A 299 -14.27 -7.16 51.47
CA ILE A 299 -15.52 -7.93 51.43
C ILE A 299 -15.83 -8.47 52.83
N THR A 300 -16.89 -7.95 53.43
CA THR A 300 -17.35 -8.33 54.78
C THR A 300 -18.12 -9.66 54.80
N ASP A 301 -18.80 -9.99 53.74
CA ASP A 301 -19.56 -11.24 53.57
C ASP A 301 -18.63 -12.38 53.14
N PRO A 302 -18.40 -13.41 54.01
CA PRO A 302 -17.51 -14.52 53.69
C PRO A 302 -17.93 -15.31 52.43
N THR A 303 -19.23 -15.33 52.13
CA THR A 303 -19.76 -16.07 50.94
C THR A 303 -19.48 -15.41 49.63
N LYS A 304 -19.13 -14.12 49.69
CA LYS A 304 -18.76 -13.30 48.50
C LYS A 304 -17.27 -13.16 48.28
N LYS A 305 -16.44 -13.73 49.19
CA LYS A 305 -15.00 -13.69 49.02
C LYS A 305 -14.56 -14.45 47.78
N ILE A 306 -13.57 -13.86 47.09
CA ILE A 306 -12.99 -14.42 45.88
C ILE A 306 -12.10 -15.58 46.23
N THR A 307 -12.30 -16.74 45.59
CA THR A 307 -11.42 -17.90 45.71
C THR A 307 -10.30 -17.81 44.68
N LEU A 308 -9.07 -17.77 45.11
CA LEU A 308 -7.90 -17.83 44.24
C LEU A 308 -7.62 -19.27 43.85
N LEU A 309 -7.52 -19.56 42.58
CA LEU A 309 -6.91 -20.77 42.06
C LEU A 309 -5.41 -20.49 41.93
N ASP A 310 -4.60 -21.02 42.84
CA ASP A 310 -3.15 -20.80 42.89
C ASP A 310 -2.40 -22.10 42.53
N GLY A 311 -1.70 -22.07 41.39
CA GLY A 311 -0.83 -23.18 40.97
C GLY A 311 0.62 -23.06 41.45
N GLY A 312 0.94 -22.06 42.30
CA GLY A 312 2.26 -21.89 42.90
C GLY A 312 3.35 -21.38 41.97
N THR A 313 3.01 -20.94 40.74
CA THR A 313 3.98 -20.48 39.73
C THR A 313 3.93 -18.95 39.53
N ASN A 314 4.84 -18.47 38.73
CA ASN A 314 4.82 -17.09 38.21
C ASN A 314 5.09 -17.14 36.70
N THR A 315 4.02 -17.21 35.90
CA THR A 315 4.06 -17.40 34.44
C THR A 315 3.78 -16.08 33.73
N ASP A 316 4.74 -15.60 32.95
CA ASP A 316 4.52 -14.52 31.99
C ASP A 316 3.94 -15.11 30.69
N TRP A 317 2.62 -15.11 30.60
CA TRP A 317 1.91 -15.69 29.45
C TRP A 317 2.22 -14.99 28.11
N GLN A 318 2.63 -13.72 28.13
CA GLN A 318 3.05 -13.03 26.91
C GLN A 318 4.38 -13.59 26.40
N ASP A 319 5.35 -13.87 27.28
CA ASP A 319 6.61 -14.51 26.90
C ASP A 319 6.43 -15.97 26.46
N GLU A 320 5.46 -16.67 27.06
CA GLU A 320 5.18 -18.06 26.67
C GLU A 320 4.67 -18.18 25.23
N ILE A 321 3.99 -17.17 24.68
CA ILE A 321 3.48 -17.18 23.29
C ILE A 321 4.39 -16.42 22.31
N MET A 322 5.33 -15.61 22.81
CA MET A 322 6.19 -14.78 21.98
C MET A 322 7.59 -15.39 21.80
N ARG A 323 8.28 -14.94 20.75
CA ARG A 323 9.67 -15.30 20.43
C ARG A 323 10.38 -14.16 19.72
N THR A 324 11.71 -14.24 19.65
CA THR A 324 12.46 -13.51 18.65
C THR A 324 12.30 -14.23 17.31
N GLY A 325 11.65 -13.58 16.35
CA GLY A 325 11.47 -14.11 15.01
C GLY A 325 12.70 -13.86 14.15
N ILE A 326 13.17 -14.86 13.42
CA ILE A 326 14.25 -14.75 12.45
C ILE A 326 13.66 -14.64 11.07
N SER A 327 14.21 -13.76 10.25
CA SER A 327 13.85 -13.62 8.85
C SER A 327 15.08 -13.65 7.97
N GLN A 328 14.96 -14.29 6.82
CA GLN A 328 16.00 -14.31 5.79
C GLN A 328 15.40 -14.11 4.41
N SER A 329 16.13 -13.44 3.54
CA SER A 329 15.74 -13.26 2.15
C SER A 329 16.93 -13.40 1.22
N HIS A 330 16.70 -14.01 0.07
CA HIS A 330 17.64 -14.14 -1.03
C HIS A 330 17.00 -13.62 -2.30
N HIS A 331 17.68 -12.78 -3.02
CA HIS A 331 17.26 -12.25 -4.31
C HIS A 331 18.40 -12.41 -5.33
N VAL A 332 18.09 -12.97 -6.48
CA VAL A 332 19.05 -13.09 -7.60
C VAL A 332 18.41 -12.48 -8.83
N SER A 333 19.12 -11.62 -9.53
CA SER A 333 18.65 -11.11 -10.81
C SER A 333 19.73 -11.07 -11.86
N LEU A 334 19.31 -11.32 -13.09
CA LEU A 334 20.12 -11.23 -14.30
C LEU A 334 19.49 -10.19 -15.22
N SER A 335 20.25 -9.20 -15.63
CA SER A 335 19.78 -8.16 -16.55
C SER A 335 20.81 -7.89 -17.65
N ASN A 336 20.31 -7.53 -18.82
CA ASN A 336 21.11 -7.10 -19.96
C ASN A 336 20.27 -6.28 -20.94
N SER A 337 20.94 -5.46 -21.74
CA SER A 337 20.36 -4.78 -22.90
C SER A 337 21.35 -4.88 -24.05
N THR A 338 20.88 -5.40 -25.18
CA THR A 338 21.69 -5.58 -26.38
C THR A 338 21.51 -4.43 -27.36
N ASP A 339 22.49 -4.23 -28.24
CA ASP A 339 22.42 -3.20 -29.30
C ASP A 339 21.27 -3.45 -30.28
N ASN A 340 20.79 -4.70 -30.39
CA ASN A 340 19.65 -5.07 -31.25
C ASN A 340 18.30 -4.69 -30.65
N GLY A 341 18.27 -3.87 -29.60
CA GLY A 341 17.04 -3.39 -28.94
C GLY A 341 16.34 -4.41 -28.06
N THR A 342 17.02 -5.52 -27.69
CA THR A 342 16.50 -6.49 -26.70
C THR A 342 16.93 -6.08 -25.30
N ASN A 343 15.99 -5.82 -24.42
CA ASN A 343 16.21 -5.60 -23.00
C ASN A 343 15.56 -6.72 -22.22
N TYR A 344 16.27 -7.37 -21.31
CA TYR A 344 15.68 -8.38 -20.44
C TYR A 344 16.21 -8.29 -19.02
N ARG A 345 15.33 -8.62 -18.09
CA ARG A 345 15.64 -8.89 -16.69
C ARG A 345 14.89 -10.11 -16.23
N ALA A 346 15.58 -11.02 -15.58
CA ALA A 346 14.99 -12.15 -14.88
C ALA A 346 15.42 -12.10 -13.42
N SER A 347 14.49 -12.28 -12.49
CA SER A 347 14.77 -12.33 -11.05
C SER A 347 14.11 -13.52 -10.40
N LEU A 348 14.73 -14.02 -9.33
CA LEU A 348 14.24 -15.06 -8.43
C LEU A 348 14.41 -14.55 -7.00
N PHE A 349 13.42 -14.78 -6.16
CA PHE A 349 13.54 -14.51 -4.73
C PHE A 349 13.05 -15.68 -3.89
N TYR A 350 13.63 -15.79 -2.71
CA TYR A 350 13.18 -16.63 -1.61
C TYR A 350 13.17 -15.79 -0.34
N LYS A 351 12.09 -15.83 0.43
CA LYS A 351 11.96 -15.15 1.71
C LYS A 351 11.31 -16.08 2.72
N ASP A 352 11.98 -16.26 3.85
CA ASP A 352 11.44 -16.94 5.03
C ASP A 352 11.39 -15.94 6.19
N GLN A 353 10.23 -15.83 6.83
CA GLN A 353 9.97 -14.85 7.87
C GLN A 353 9.20 -15.47 9.01
N GLU A 354 9.87 -15.67 10.14
CA GLU A 354 9.21 -15.99 11.38
C GLU A 354 8.57 -14.75 12.00
N CYS A 355 7.34 -14.90 12.47
CA CYS A 355 6.66 -13.86 13.25
C CYS A 355 7.07 -13.90 14.72
N ILE A 356 6.81 -12.79 15.44
CA ILE A 356 7.11 -12.69 16.88
C ILE A 356 6.20 -13.55 17.78
N ILE A 357 5.05 -14.00 17.27
CA ILE A 357 4.23 -15.02 17.95
C ILE A 357 4.61 -16.40 17.43
N LYS A 358 4.82 -17.34 18.39
CA LYS A 358 5.16 -18.74 18.07
C LYS A 358 4.15 -19.36 17.11
N LYS A 359 4.58 -20.37 16.33
CA LYS A 359 3.76 -21.10 15.34
C LYS A 359 3.24 -20.25 14.16
N SER A 360 3.65 -19.01 14.03
CA SER A 360 3.30 -18.17 12.89
C SER A 360 4.53 -17.76 12.09
N GLY A 361 4.35 -17.64 10.77
CA GLY A 361 5.42 -17.28 9.86
C GLY A 361 4.97 -17.39 8.40
N THR A 362 5.82 -16.91 7.49
CA THR A 362 5.57 -16.96 6.04
C THR A 362 6.85 -17.37 5.32
N GLU A 363 6.70 -18.29 4.38
CA GLU A 363 7.72 -18.67 3.42
C GLU A 363 7.22 -18.28 2.02
N SER A 364 8.00 -17.55 1.26
CA SER A 364 7.60 -17.04 -0.06
C SER A 364 8.73 -17.24 -1.06
N TYR A 365 8.38 -17.59 -2.27
CA TYR A 365 9.31 -17.64 -3.38
C TYR A 365 8.62 -17.19 -4.67
N GLY A 366 9.39 -16.61 -5.55
CA GLY A 366 8.85 -16.12 -6.80
C GLY A 366 9.89 -15.90 -7.88
N ALA A 367 9.37 -15.71 -9.07
CA ALA A 367 10.14 -15.46 -10.28
C ALA A 367 9.49 -14.33 -11.07
N ARG A 368 10.31 -13.46 -11.64
CA ARG A 368 9.87 -12.40 -12.56
C ARG A 368 10.74 -12.39 -13.81
N VAL A 369 10.10 -12.12 -14.95
CA VAL A 369 10.77 -11.92 -16.24
C VAL A 369 10.18 -10.67 -16.89
N ASN A 370 11.01 -9.71 -17.18
CA ASN A 370 10.70 -8.52 -17.96
C ASN A 370 11.53 -8.58 -19.26
N LEU A 371 10.86 -8.56 -20.41
CA LEU A 371 11.45 -8.57 -21.73
C LEU A 371 10.89 -7.42 -22.54
N SER A 372 11.77 -6.65 -23.17
CA SER A 372 11.38 -5.62 -24.14
C SER A 372 12.19 -5.81 -25.41
N GLN A 373 11.52 -5.85 -26.55
CA GLN A 373 12.14 -6.06 -27.84
C GLN A 373 11.68 -5.01 -28.84
N LYS A 374 12.64 -4.37 -29.48
CA LYS A 374 12.40 -3.51 -30.64
C LYS A 374 12.51 -4.29 -31.94
N GLY A 375 11.68 -3.97 -32.91
CA GLY A 375 11.65 -4.61 -34.20
C GLY A 375 11.14 -3.68 -35.31
N LEU A 376 11.13 -4.17 -36.56
CA LEU A 376 10.64 -3.44 -37.73
C LEU A 376 11.27 -2.03 -37.90
N ASN A 377 12.59 -1.93 -37.79
CA ASN A 377 13.34 -0.67 -37.81
C ASN A 377 12.86 0.31 -36.70
N ASP A 378 12.78 -0.16 -35.46
CA ASP A 378 12.33 0.55 -34.24
C ASP A 378 10.85 1.03 -34.29
N ARG A 379 10.05 0.58 -35.29
CA ARG A 379 8.64 0.91 -35.35
C ARG A 379 7.76 0.07 -34.45
N LEU A 380 8.22 -1.13 -34.08
CA LEU A 380 7.52 -2.04 -33.17
C LEU A 380 8.31 -2.17 -31.88
N THR A 381 7.67 -1.90 -30.74
CA THR A 381 8.20 -2.29 -29.42
C THR A 381 7.23 -3.25 -28.79
N VAL A 382 7.72 -4.42 -28.34
CA VAL A 382 6.95 -5.43 -27.64
C VAL A 382 7.53 -5.57 -26.24
N ASP A 383 6.68 -5.43 -25.22
CA ASP A 383 7.03 -5.68 -23.83
C ASP A 383 6.25 -6.88 -23.29
N LEU A 384 6.96 -7.75 -22.56
CA LEU A 384 6.39 -8.89 -21.85
C LEU A 384 6.88 -8.86 -20.39
N ASN A 385 5.94 -8.76 -19.47
CA ASN A 385 6.21 -8.80 -18.02
C ASN A 385 5.44 -9.95 -17.42
N ILE A 386 6.14 -10.88 -16.79
CA ILE A 386 5.55 -12.07 -16.14
C ILE A 386 6.11 -12.17 -14.73
N ALA A 387 5.23 -12.33 -13.76
CA ALA A 387 5.58 -12.60 -12.36
C ALA A 387 4.75 -13.77 -11.83
N TYR A 388 5.40 -14.69 -11.15
CA TYR A 388 4.77 -15.77 -10.38
C TYR A 388 5.30 -15.74 -8.96
N ASN A 389 4.41 -15.81 -7.99
CA ASN A 389 4.76 -15.87 -6.57
C ASN A 389 3.92 -16.93 -5.88
N GLU A 390 4.54 -17.68 -4.98
CA GLU A 390 3.87 -18.60 -4.07
C GLU A 390 4.29 -18.31 -2.65
N GLN A 391 3.32 -18.26 -1.74
CA GLN A 391 3.52 -18.02 -0.33
C GLN A 391 2.83 -19.12 0.47
N HIS A 392 3.58 -19.70 1.39
CA HIS A 392 3.08 -20.58 2.44
C HIS A 392 3.07 -19.79 3.76
N ALA A 393 1.93 -19.71 4.40
CA ALA A 393 1.78 -19.06 5.70
C ALA A 393 1.26 -20.05 6.74
N SER A 394 1.90 -20.07 7.88
CA SER A 394 1.36 -20.65 9.11
C SER A 394 0.78 -19.53 9.95
N GLN A 395 -0.46 -19.68 10.41
CA GLN A 395 -1.16 -18.64 11.16
C GLN A 395 -1.46 -19.12 12.57
N ALA A 396 -1.14 -18.29 13.56
CA ALA A 396 -1.59 -18.51 14.92
C ALA A 396 -3.01 -17.92 15.09
N PRO A 397 -3.88 -18.50 15.94
CA PRO A 397 -5.21 -17.98 16.25
C PRO A 397 -5.10 -16.75 17.16
N ILE A 398 -4.87 -15.58 16.56
CA ILE A 398 -4.56 -14.33 17.26
C ILE A 398 -5.48 -13.18 16.89
N SER A 399 -6.43 -13.39 15.98
CA SER A 399 -7.38 -12.35 15.56
C SER A 399 -8.46 -12.17 16.62
N GLY A 400 -8.60 -10.96 17.14
CA GLY A 400 -9.72 -10.56 18.00
C GLY A 400 -10.81 -9.91 17.18
N THR A 401 -11.58 -10.70 16.39
CA THR A 401 -12.73 -10.16 15.68
C THR A 401 -13.95 -10.02 16.56
N VAL A 402 -14.93 -9.24 16.06
CA VAL A 402 -16.18 -8.90 16.71
C VAL A 402 -16.88 -10.14 17.30
N GLY A 403 -17.15 -10.12 18.61
CA GLY A 403 -17.96 -11.16 19.29
C GLY A 403 -17.14 -12.28 19.98
N SER A 404 -15.82 -12.29 19.88
CA SER A 404 -14.96 -13.33 20.42
C SER A 404 -14.59 -13.08 21.90
N GLU A 405 -15.58 -13.02 22.78
CA GLU A 405 -15.31 -12.82 24.23
C GLU A 405 -14.87 -14.08 24.96
N MET A 406 -14.91 -15.23 24.33
CA MET A 406 -14.81 -16.50 25.05
C MET A 406 -13.69 -17.39 24.50
N GLY A 407 -12.48 -17.20 25.00
CA GLY A 407 -11.40 -18.18 24.84
C GLY A 407 -10.95 -18.42 23.39
N SER A 408 -11.09 -17.43 22.52
CA SER A 408 -11.01 -17.62 21.08
C SER A 408 -9.72 -17.14 20.43
N CYS A 409 -8.80 -16.54 21.21
CA CYS A 409 -7.61 -15.90 20.67
C CYS A 409 -6.43 -16.07 21.64
N ALA A 410 -5.33 -16.64 21.16
CA ALA A 410 -4.14 -16.87 21.98
C ALA A 410 -3.56 -15.57 22.57
N LEU A 411 -3.65 -14.45 21.86
CA LEU A 411 -3.17 -13.16 22.33
C LEU A 411 -4.02 -12.62 23.48
N TYR A 412 -5.35 -12.70 23.37
CA TYR A 412 -6.24 -12.29 24.44
C TYR A 412 -6.04 -13.14 25.69
N GLU A 413 -5.98 -14.46 25.54
CA GLU A 413 -5.76 -15.36 26.67
C GLU A 413 -4.42 -15.09 27.36
N ALA A 414 -3.36 -14.72 26.60
CA ALA A 414 -2.08 -14.36 27.21
C ALA A 414 -2.15 -13.08 28.08
N TYR A 415 -3.10 -12.18 27.80
CA TYR A 415 -3.30 -11.00 28.65
C TYR A 415 -4.14 -11.28 29.89
N VAL A 416 -5.08 -12.23 29.81
CA VAL A 416 -6.08 -12.43 30.86
C VAL A 416 -5.92 -13.71 31.64
N PHE A 417 -5.04 -14.62 31.22
CA PHE A 417 -4.87 -15.90 31.92
C PHE A 417 -4.22 -15.69 33.28
N ASN A 418 -4.56 -16.56 34.25
CA ASN A 418 -4.07 -16.48 35.62
C ASN A 418 -2.54 -16.72 35.69
N PRO A 419 -1.74 -15.72 36.11
CA PRO A 419 -0.28 -15.83 36.13
C PRO A 419 0.27 -16.76 37.20
N THR A 420 -0.58 -17.26 38.14
CA THR A 420 -0.16 -18.20 39.16
C THR A 420 -0.19 -19.66 38.70
N LEU A 421 -0.68 -19.92 37.47
CA LEU A 421 -0.82 -21.27 36.93
C LEU A 421 0.37 -21.64 36.04
N PRO A 422 0.84 -22.92 36.09
CA PRO A 422 1.87 -23.41 35.17
C PRO A 422 1.29 -23.59 33.75
N VAL A 423 2.17 -23.65 32.75
CA VAL A 423 1.78 -23.94 31.36
C VAL A 423 1.21 -25.38 31.27
N ARG A 424 1.82 -26.31 31.97
CA ARG A 424 1.42 -27.74 32.00
C ARG A 424 1.26 -28.23 33.42
N LYS A 425 0.38 -29.20 33.59
CA LYS A 425 0.22 -29.98 34.82
C LYS A 425 1.34 -31.01 34.95
N ASP A 426 1.41 -31.68 36.11
CA ASP A 426 2.43 -32.70 36.39
C ASP A 426 2.30 -33.93 35.46
N ASP A 427 1.11 -34.20 34.95
CA ASP A 427 0.83 -35.29 34.00
C ASP A 427 1.24 -34.94 32.56
N GLY A 428 1.68 -33.67 32.30
CA GLY A 428 2.11 -33.17 30.99
C GLY A 428 1.01 -32.51 30.18
N ASP A 429 -0.23 -32.61 30.61
CA ASP A 429 -1.36 -31.93 29.93
C ASP A 429 -1.31 -30.42 30.15
N PHE A 430 -1.91 -29.67 29.25
CA PHE A 430 -2.04 -28.21 29.41
C PHE A 430 -2.95 -27.88 30.61
N TYR A 431 -2.60 -26.80 31.30
CA TYR A 431 -3.40 -26.35 32.43
C TYR A 431 -4.51 -25.41 31.92
N ASP A 432 -5.66 -25.96 31.56
CA ASP A 432 -6.85 -25.22 31.22
C ASP A 432 -7.73 -25.00 32.46
N VAL A 433 -8.48 -23.90 32.53
CA VAL A 433 -9.32 -23.53 33.66
C VAL A 433 -10.79 -23.85 33.40
N THR A 434 -11.31 -23.35 32.29
CA THR A 434 -12.73 -23.56 31.85
C THR A 434 -12.78 -23.53 30.34
N PRO A 435 -13.87 -24.00 29.71
CA PRO A 435 -14.07 -23.88 28.27
C PRO A 435 -13.92 -22.46 27.71
N ASN A 436 -14.06 -21.45 28.57
CA ASN A 436 -13.94 -20.04 28.20
C ASN A 436 -12.61 -19.42 28.66
N ARG A 437 -11.64 -20.23 29.12
CA ARG A 437 -10.30 -19.85 29.58
C ARG A 437 -9.32 -20.90 29.13
N VAL A 438 -8.93 -20.82 27.90
CA VAL A 438 -8.04 -21.77 27.23
C VAL A 438 -6.60 -21.31 27.47
N ASN A 439 -5.74 -22.24 27.83
CA ASN A 439 -4.30 -21.95 27.93
C ASN A 439 -3.77 -21.39 26.61
N PRO A 440 -3.16 -20.19 26.56
CA PRO A 440 -2.74 -19.57 25.33
C PRO A 440 -1.68 -20.39 24.57
N VAL A 441 -0.84 -21.19 25.28
CA VAL A 441 0.13 -22.06 24.64
C VAL A 441 -0.56 -23.28 24.02
N SER A 442 -1.55 -23.88 24.74
CA SER A 442 -2.42 -24.93 24.18
C SER A 442 -3.09 -24.46 22.89
N PHE A 443 -3.58 -23.21 22.88
CA PHE A 443 -4.22 -22.64 21.70
C PHE A 443 -3.29 -22.61 20.48
N LEU A 444 -2.02 -22.27 20.68
CA LEU A 444 -1.00 -22.26 19.62
C LEU A 444 -0.55 -23.66 19.21
N ASP A 445 -0.34 -24.55 20.16
CA ASP A 445 0.22 -25.87 19.87
C ASP A 445 -0.81 -26.82 19.25
N GLU A 446 -2.07 -26.73 19.69
CA GLU A 446 -3.15 -27.62 19.28
C GLU A 446 -3.98 -27.06 18.10
N THR A 447 -3.57 -25.93 17.52
CA THR A 447 -4.17 -25.36 16.31
C THR A 447 -3.18 -25.41 15.15
N LYS A 448 -3.63 -25.93 14.02
CA LYS A 448 -2.89 -25.93 12.75
C LYS A 448 -3.69 -25.11 11.75
N ASP A 449 -3.14 -24.01 11.25
CA ASP A 449 -3.73 -23.18 10.22
C ASP A 449 -2.69 -22.85 9.17
N LYS A 450 -2.84 -23.42 7.99
CA LYS A 450 -1.92 -23.28 6.87
C LYS A 450 -2.64 -22.66 5.67
N ARG A 451 -2.01 -21.66 5.09
CA ARG A 451 -2.48 -21.00 3.86
C ARG A 451 -1.40 -21.03 2.80
N THR A 452 -1.78 -21.45 1.59
CA THR A 452 -0.95 -21.31 0.40
C THR A 452 -1.62 -20.32 -0.55
N THR A 453 -0.91 -19.28 -0.93
CA THR A 453 -1.37 -18.27 -1.89
C THR A 453 -0.46 -18.31 -3.10
N ARG A 454 -1.04 -18.47 -4.29
CA ARG A 454 -0.34 -18.45 -5.59
C ARG A 454 -0.85 -17.27 -6.39
N LYS A 455 0.06 -16.43 -6.85
CA LYS A 455 -0.27 -15.26 -7.65
C LYS A 455 0.52 -15.26 -8.95
N PHE A 456 -0.18 -15.01 -10.05
CA PHE A 456 0.39 -14.80 -11.35
C PHE A 456 -0.04 -13.45 -11.91
N ILE A 457 0.92 -12.64 -12.36
CA ILE A 457 0.67 -11.40 -13.08
C ILE A 457 1.38 -11.51 -14.42
N GLY A 458 0.62 -11.35 -15.48
CA GLY A 458 1.13 -11.33 -16.85
C GLY A 458 0.68 -10.06 -17.56
N ASN A 459 1.62 -9.40 -18.22
CA ASN A 459 1.36 -8.25 -19.05
C ASN A 459 2.08 -8.44 -20.38
N PHE A 460 1.35 -8.26 -21.47
CA PHE A 460 1.89 -8.16 -22.81
C PHE A 460 1.44 -6.84 -23.40
N SER A 461 2.40 -6.03 -23.86
CA SER A 461 2.08 -4.82 -24.61
C SER A 461 2.87 -4.70 -25.89
N ALA A 462 2.28 -4.03 -26.87
CA ALA A 462 2.89 -3.76 -28.16
C ALA A 462 2.57 -2.33 -28.60
N ASP A 463 3.61 -1.56 -28.89
CA ASP A 463 3.53 -0.24 -29.50
C ASP A 463 3.98 -0.34 -30.96
N TYR A 464 3.09 0.03 -31.90
CA TYR A 464 3.42 0.09 -33.32
C TYR A 464 3.29 1.53 -33.85
N ASN A 465 4.42 2.08 -34.28
CA ASN A 465 4.49 3.40 -34.88
C ASN A 465 4.19 3.32 -36.39
N PHE A 466 3.03 3.85 -36.81
CA PHE A 466 2.62 3.87 -38.22
C PHE A 466 3.48 4.82 -39.04
N TRP A 467 3.57 6.08 -38.57
CA TRP A 467 4.43 7.13 -39.11
C TRP A 467 4.67 8.16 -37.99
N GLY A 468 5.89 8.65 -37.84
CA GLY A 468 6.37 9.65 -36.86
C GLY A 468 5.46 9.94 -35.66
N PRO A 469 4.39 10.71 -35.82
CA PRO A 469 3.57 11.12 -34.67
C PRO A 469 2.53 10.08 -34.19
N LEU A 470 2.14 9.08 -35.01
CA LEU A 470 1.01 8.20 -34.70
C LEU A 470 1.46 6.78 -34.30
N THR A 471 1.10 6.36 -33.09
CA THR A 471 1.41 5.03 -32.54
C THR A 471 0.13 4.35 -32.06
N ALA A 472 -0.07 3.08 -32.44
CA ALA A 472 -1.07 2.23 -31.81
C ALA A 472 -0.42 1.44 -30.67
N HIS A 473 -1.12 1.34 -29.56
CA HIS A 473 -0.73 0.57 -28.40
C HIS A 473 -1.81 -0.45 -28.05
N VAL A 474 -1.40 -1.68 -27.86
CA VAL A 474 -2.23 -2.77 -27.36
C VAL A 474 -1.65 -3.23 -26.04
N ASN A 475 -2.49 -3.41 -25.02
CA ASN A 475 -2.10 -3.93 -23.73
C ASN A 475 -3.04 -5.07 -23.32
N LEU A 476 -2.47 -6.23 -22.99
CA LEU A 476 -3.16 -7.41 -22.48
C LEU A 476 -2.65 -7.70 -21.07
N GLY A 477 -3.54 -7.60 -20.09
CA GLY A 477 -3.23 -7.88 -18.70
C GLY A 477 -3.98 -9.12 -18.20
N TYR A 478 -3.30 -9.92 -17.39
CA TYR A 478 -3.90 -11.05 -16.68
C TYR A 478 -3.34 -11.10 -15.26
N ASN A 479 -4.22 -11.01 -14.29
CA ASN A 479 -3.90 -11.20 -12.87
C ASN A 479 -4.71 -12.41 -12.37
N TYR A 480 -4.04 -13.38 -11.75
CA TYR A 480 -4.64 -14.56 -11.17
C TYR A 480 -4.14 -14.75 -9.75
N ASN A 481 -5.05 -14.98 -8.83
CA ASN A 481 -4.77 -15.27 -7.44
C ASN A 481 -5.52 -16.53 -7.04
N ASN A 482 -4.84 -17.47 -6.41
CA ASN A 482 -5.41 -18.71 -5.87
C ASN A 482 -4.98 -18.88 -4.44
N MET A 483 -5.93 -18.95 -3.53
CA MET A 483 -5.70 -19.20 -2.12
C MET A 483 -6.28 -20.55 -1.74
N TYR A 484 -5.48 -21.35 -1.06
CA TYR A 484 -5.88 -22.58 -0.41
C TYR A 484 -5.53 -22.52 1.06
N ARG A 485 -6.52 -22.75 1.94
CA ARG A 485 -6.35 -22.76 3.39
C ARG A 485 -6.85 -24.09 3.95
N SER A 486 -6.11 -24.65 4.89
CA SER A 486 -6.52 -25.81 5.68
C SER A 486 -6.27 -25.53 7.15
N MET A 487 -7.30 -25.73 7.96
CA MET A 487 -7.30 -25.47 9.39
C MET A 487 -7.77 -26.70 10.15
N TYR A 488 -7.13 -26.95 11.30
CA TYR A 488 -7.53 -27.98 12.25
C TYR A 488 -7.33 -27.50 13.66
N ILE A 489 -8.33 -27.68 14.51
CA ILE A 489 -8.26 -27.47 15.97
C ILE A 489 -8.44 -28.82 16.61
N SER A 490 -7.45 -29.23 17.40
CA SER A 490 -7.43 -30.49 18.12
C SER A 490 -8.51 -30.55 19.20
N LYS A 491 -9.05 -31.72 19.45
CA LYS A 491 -9.94 -31.99 20.60
C LYS A 491 -9.22 -31.90 21.95
N ASN A 492 -7.88 -31.87 21.97
CA ASN A 492 -7.09 -31.66 23.19
C ASN A 492 -7.06 -30.19 23.58
N ASN A 493 -7.34 -29.26 22.66
CA ASN A 493 -7.60 -27.88 23.01
C ASN A 493 -9.01 -27.75 23.57
N LEU A 494 -9.18 -27.06 24.67
CA LEU A 494 -10.48 -26.95 25.32
C LEU A 494 -11.56 -26.29 24.46
N PHE A 495 -11.18 -25.38 23.55
CA PHE A 495 -12.08 -24.81 22.54
C PHE A 495 -12.52 -25.88 21.52
N GLY A 496 -11.59 -26.67 21.01
CA GLY A 496 -11.87 -27.77 20.09
C GLY A 496 -12.56 -28.97 20.77
N PHE A 497 -12.39 -29.13 22.07
CA PHE A 497 -12.97 -30.24 22.85
C PHE A 497 -14.51 -30.27 22.72
N ASN A 498 -15.17 -29.16 22.86
CA ASN A 498 -16.62 -29.06 22.73
C ASN A 498 -17.15 -29.46 21.35
N MET A 499 -16.31 -29.40 20.33
CA MET A 499 -16.61 -29.78 18.94
C MET A 499 -16.09 -31.20 18.62
N GLY A 500 -15.39 -31.86 19.55
CA GLY A 500 -14.67 -33.10 19.28
C GLY A 500 -13.56 -32.95 18.21
N GLY A 501 -12.95 -31.79 18.12
CA GLY A 501 -12.07 -31.36 17.05
C GLY A 501 -12.82 -30.67 15.92
N PHE A 502 -12.20 -29.71 15.24
CA PHE A 502 -12.78 -28.95 14.14
C PHE A 502 -11.78 -28.84 12.98
N SER A 503 -12.27 -29.10 11.76
CA SER A 503 -11.50 -28.91 10.52
C SER A 503 -12.25 -28.04 9.55
N ALA A 504 -11.53 -27.18 8.83
CA ALA A 504 -12.06 -26.39 7.74
C ALA A 504 -11.04 -26.31 6.59
N MET A 505 -11.55 -26.36 5.36
CA MET A 505 -10.78 -26.17 4.13
C MET A 505 -11.46 -25.10 3.30
N GLN A 506 -10.67 -24.17 2.79
CA GLN A 506 -11.13 -23.07 1.93
C GLN A 506 -10.28 -23.02 0.67
N LYS A 507 -10.94 -22.87 -0.46
CA LYS A 507 -10.32 -22.55 -1.74
C LYS A 507 -10.99 -21.29 -2.30
N SER A 508 -10.17 -20.34 -2.75
CA SER A 508 -10.62 -19.12 -3.44
C SER A 508 -9.77 -18.90 -4.68
N GLU A 509 -10.40 -18.49 -5.76
CA GLU A 509 -9.76 -18.15 -7.03
C GLU A 509 -10.31 -16.82 -7.53
N ASP A 510 -9.41 -15.88 -7.76
CA ASP A 510 -9.72 -14.61 -8.40
C ASP A 510 -8.95 -14.44 -9.69
N TYR A 511 -9.55 -13.87 -10.70
CA TYR A 511 -8.82 -13.40 -11.86
C TYR A 511 -9.38 -12.13 -12.46
N ASN A 512 -8.48 -11.34 -13.00
CA ASN A 512 -8.76 -10.14 -13.77
C ASN A 512 -8.15 -10.28 -15.17
N LYS A 513 -8.94 -9.97 -16.20
CA LYS A 513 -8.51 -9.89 -17.60
C LYS A 513 -8.68 -8.47 -18.09
N LEU A 514 -7.62 -7.91 -18.65
CA LEU A 514 -7.56 -6.55 -19.19
C LEU A 514 -7.24 -6.59 -20.68
N LEU A 515 -7.95 -5.79 -21.46
CA LEU A 515 -7.60 -5.41 -22.83
C LEU A 515 -7.68 -3.89 -22.95
N ASP A 516 -6.56 -3.24 -23.27
CA ASP A 516 -6.52 -1.85 -23.67
C ASP A 516 -6.10 -1.72 -25.13
N LEU A 517 -6.80 -0.86 -25.86
CA LEU A 517 -6.47 -0.44 -27.23
C LEU A 517 -6.35 1.08 -27.24
N ILE A 518 -5.17 1.60 -27.55
CA ILE A 518 -4.90 3.04 -27.44
C ILE A 518 -4.25 3.53 -28.73
N LEU A 519 -4.75 4.64 -29.26
CA LEU A 519 -4.14 5.39 -30.33
C LEU A 519 -3.48 6.63 -29.74
N LYS A 520 -2.18 6.79 -29.93
CA LYS A 520 -1.35 7.88 -29.42
C LYS A 520 -0.88 8.75 -30.57
N TYR A 521 -1.01 10.08 -30.44
CA TYR A 521 -0.50 11.07 -31.38
C TYR A 521 0.43 12.02 -30.63
N LYS A 522 1.70 12.08 -31.02
CA LYS A 522 2.70 12.94 -30.39
C LYS A 522 3.45 13.72 -31.46
N GLN A 523 3.32 15.04 -31.43
CA GLN A 523 3.90 15.96 -32.44
C GLN A 523 4.47 17.19 -31.75
N SER A 524 5.66 17.59 -32.20
CA SER A 524 6.27 18.87 -31.84
C SER A 524 6.46 19.69 -33.12
N ILE A 525 5.93 20.91 -33.12
CA ILE A 525 6.04 21.87 -34.22
C ILE A 525 6.50 23.20 -33.59
N ASP A 526 7.75 23.57 -33.82
CA ASP A 526 8.38 24.72 -33.19
C ASP A 526 8.23 24.69 -31.66
N GLN A 527 7.53 25.66 -31.11
CA GLN A 527 7.26 25.78 -29.66
C GLN A 527 5.98 25.05 -29.21
N HIS A 528 5.26 24.41 -30.15
CA HIS A 528 4.02 23.71 -29.85
C HIS A 528 4.29 22.20 -29.70
N HIS A 529 3.99 21.64 -28.54
CA HIS A 529 4.07 20.21 -28.28
C HIS A 529 2.68 19.68 -27.97
N ILE A 530 2.22 18.72 -28.74
CA ILE A 530 0.91 18.08 -28.58
C ILE A 530 1.15 16.60 -28.30
N ASP A 531 0.55 16.07 -27.24
CA ASP A 531 0.47 14.66 -26.92
C ASP A 531 -1.00 14.32 -26.68
N ALA A 532 -1.61 13.59 -27.60
CA ALA A 532 -3.01 13.22 -27.52
C ALA A 532 -3.16 11.71 -27.58
N MET A 533 -4.14 11.18 -26.87
CA MET A 533 -4.48 9.77 -26.93
C MET A 533 -5.99 9.54 -26.89
N PHE A 534 -6.42 8.47 -27.54
CA PHE A 534 -7.77 7.92 -27.45
C PHE A 534 -7.67 6.43 -27.16
N GLY A 535 -8.45 5.93 -26.20
CA GLY A 535 -8.37 4.56 -25.72
C GLY A 535 -9.72 3.89 -25.51
N TYR A 536 -9.72 2.59 -25.65
CA TYR A 536 -10.76 1.65 -25.24
C TYR A 536 -10.18 0.65 -24.26
N SER A 537 -10.88 0.40 -23.15
CA SER A 537 -10.51 -0.60 -22.16
C SER A 537 -11.67 -1.53 -21.87
N ASN A 538 -11.36 -2.81 -21.65
CA ASN A 538 -12.32 -3.82 -21.24
C ASN A 538 -11.69 -4.68 -20.14
N GLU A 539 -12.30 -4.65 -18.95
CA GLU A 539 -11.88 -5.44 -17.82
C GLU A 539 -12.98 -6.41 -17.41
N TYR A 540 -12.57 -7.63 -17.03
CA TYR A 540 -13.44 -8.66 -16.53
C TYR A 540 -12.86 -9.27 -15.26
N PHE A 541 -13.60 -9.17 -14.17
CA PHE A 541 -13.27 -9.73 -12.87
C PHE A 541 -14.15 -10.93 -12.57
N LYS A 542 -13.56 -11.97 -11.99
CA LYS A 542 -14.30 -13.09 -11.43
C LYS A 542 -13.63 -13.60 -10.17
N ASN A 543 -14.45 -13.85 -9.16
CA ASN A 543 -14.08 -14.50 -7.91
C ASN A 543 -14.98 -15.72 -7.72
N ASN A 544 -14.40 -16.86 -7.36
CA ASN A 544 -15.13 -18.05 -6.99
C ASN A 544 -14.41 -18.82 -5.89
N GLY A 545 -15.17 -19.54 -5.09
CA GLY A 545 -14.58 -20.33 -4.02
C GLY A 545 -15.52 -21.30 -3.37
N MET A 546 -14.94 -22.09 -2.48
CA MET A 546 -15.61 -23.13 -1.73
C MET A 546 -15.01 -23.22 -0.32
N ILE A 547 -15.87 -23.40 0.67
CA ILE A 547 -15.49 -23.68 2.05
C ILE A 547 -16.23 -24.94 2.49
N VAL A 548 -15.50 -25.86 3.09
CA VAL A 548 -16.03 -27.08 3.72
C VAL A 548 -15.51 -27.17 5.14
N SER A 549 -16.36 -27.60 6.09
CA SER A 549 -15.95 -27.77 7.48
C SER A 549 -16.63 -28.97 8.11
N ALA A 550 -15.96 -29.56 9.09
CA ALA A 550 -16.44 -30.72 9.83
C ALA A 550 -15.96 -30.69 11.29
N GLN A 551 -16.67 -31.40 12.14
CA GLN A 551 -16.38 -31.58 13.56
C GLN A 551 -16.61 -33.03 14.00
N GLY A 552 -16.14 -33.38 15.21
CA GLY A 552 -16.33 -34.73 15.77
C GLY A 552 -15.34 -35.75 15.20
N PHE A 553 -14.06 -35.53 15.38
CA PHE A 553 -12.98 -36.42 14.92
C PHE A 553 -12.66 -37.51 15.94
N LEU A 554 -12.51 -38.74 15.46
CA LEU A 554 -12.07 -39.85 16.32
C LEU A 554 -10.63 -39.65 16.81
N SER A 555 -9.76 -39.08 15.95
CA SER A 555 -8.35 -38.88 16.26
C SER A 555 -7.83 -37.58 15.64
N ASP A 556 -6.98 -36.85 16.38
CA ASP A 556 -6.28 -35.65 15.89
C ASP A 556 -5.27 -35.94 14.76
N ALA A 557 -4.87 -37.22 14.61
CA ALA A 557 -4.03 -37.65 13.49
C ALA A 557 -4.69 -37.45 12.12
N LEU A 558 -6.03 -37.39 12.07
CA LEU A 558 -6.80 -37.15 10.84
C LEU A 558 -6.71 -35.68 10.38
N SER A 559 -6.45 -34.75 11.31
CA SER A 559 -6.13 -33.35 11.04
C SER A 559 -7.04 -32.70 9.99
N TYR A 560 -6.49 -32.26 8.85
CA TYR A 560 -7.23 -31.57 7.78
C TYR A 560 -8.21 -32.44 6.97
N ASN A 561 -8.30 -33.73 7.24
CA ASN A 561 -9.22 -34.61 6.53
C ASN A 561 -10.66 -34.35 6.97
N THR A 562 -11.31 -33.38 6.37
CA THR A 562 -12.68 -32.98 6.73
C THR A 562 -13.70 -34.11 6.55
N GLU A 563 -13.44 -35.08 5.65
CA GLU A 563 -14.30 -36.24 5.46
C GLU A 563 -14.39 -37.13 6.72
N ALA A 564 -13.33 -37.17 7.50
CA ALA A 564 -13.25 -37.99 8.69
C ALA A 564 -14.02 -37.43 9.91
N GLY A 565 -14.59 -36.25 9.81
CA GLY A 565 -15.44 -35.67 10.83
C GLY A 565 -16.83 -36.33 10.87
N ASN A 566 -17.35 -36.56 12.07
CA ASN A 566 -18.68 -37.17 12.26
C ASN A 566 -19.85 -36.26 11.84
N SER A 567 -19.65 -34.94 11.90
CA SER A 567 -20.64 -33.93 11.51
C SER A 567 -20.05 -32.93 10.55
N HIS A 568 -20.70 -32.75 9.40
CA HIS A 568 -20.29 -31.81 8.36
C HIS A 568 -21.25 -30.64 8.30
N THR A 569 -20.69 -29.41 8.23
CA THR A 569 -21.50 -28.23 7.93
C THR A 569 -21.80 -28.19 6.42
N ALA A 570 -22.89 -27.53 6.06
CA ALA A 570 -23.19 -27.33 4.65
C ALA A 570 -22.05 -26.58 3.94
N PRO A 571 -21.56 -27.07 2.81
CA PRO A 571 -20.53 -26.36 2.04
C PRO A 571 -20.99 -24.96 1.63
N ILE A 572 -20.10 -23.98 1.77
CA ILE A 572 -20.31 -22.63 1.23
C ILE A 572 -19.65 -22.59 -0.14
N THR A 573 -20.43 -22.23 -1.16
CA THR A 573 -19.88 -22.01 -2.51
C THR A 573 -20.36 -20.68 -3.02
N TYR A 574 -19.48 -19.98 -3.74
CA TYR A 574 -19.80 -18.70 -4.33
C TYR A 574 -19.12 -18.49 -5.67
N THR A 575 -19.75 -17.71 -6.52
CA THR A 575 -19.19 -17.21 -7.77
C THR A 575 -19.69 -15.80 -7.99
N GLU A 576 -18.77 -14.88 -8.15
CA GLU A 576 -19.05 -13.47 -8.38
C GLU A 576 -18.26 -12.96 -9.58
N SER A 577 -18.85 -12.07 -10.37
CA SER A 577 -18.16 -11.43 -11.48
C SER A 577 -18.69 -10.03 -11.73
N ASN A 578 -17.82 -9.20 -12.28
CA ASN A 578 -18.20 -7.89 -12.78
C ASN A 578 -17.38 -7.55 -14.03
N LYS A 579 -17.88 -6.58 -14.79
CA LYS A 579 -17.29 -6.10 -16.02
C LYS A 579 -17.26 -4.58 -16.05
N LEU A 580 -16.14 -4.03 -16.54
CA LEU A 580 -15.94 -2.61 -16.75
C LEU A 580 -15.50 -2.37 -18.18
N ILE A 581 -16.19 -1.49 -18.89
CA ILE A 581 -15.85 -1.04 -20.25
C ILE A 581 -15.65 0.46 -20.22
N SER A 582 -14.61 0.94 -20.88
CA SER A 582 -14.24 2.34 -20.83
C SER A 582 -13.83 2.88 -22.19
N PHE A 583 -14.23 4.12 -22.48
CA PHE A 583 -13.74 4.94 -23.59
C PHE A 583 -13.13 6.20 -23.00
N TYR A 584 -11.93 6.54 -23.42
CA TYR A 584 -11.23 7.69 -22.85
C TYR A 584 -10.34 8.40 -23.85
N GLY A 585 -10.12 9.68 -23.62
CA GLY A 585 -9.19 10.49 -24.37
C GLY A 585 -8.51 11.52 -23.47
N ARG A 586 -7.27 11.82 -23.77
CA ARG A 586 -6.48 12.86 -23.11
C ARG A 586 -5.71 13.66 -24.15
N VAL A 587 -5.65 14.96 -23.96
CA VAL A 587 -4.83 15.88 -24.74
C VAL A 587 -3.96 16.68 -23.77
N ASN A 588 -2.65 16.61 -23.98
CA ASN A 588 -1.68 17.46 -23.33
C ASN A 588 -1.13 18.43 -24.38
N TYR A 589 -1.17 19.71 -24.07
CA TYR A 589 -0.63 20.75 -24.91
C TYR A 589 0.38 21.58 -24.12
N ASN A 590 1.58 21.72 -24.66
CA ASN A 590 2.65 22.50 -24.07
C ASN A 590 3.12 23.53 -25.11
N TYR A 591 3.04 24.80 -24.74
CA TYR A 591 3.53 25.91 -25.55
C TYR A 591 4.79 26.51 -24.92
N ALA A 592 5.89 26.47 -25.67
CA ALA A 592 7.18 27.08 -25.36
C ALA A 592 7.76 26.61 -23.99
N ASN A 593 7.33 25.45 -23.47
CA ASN A 593 7.61 25.00 -22.09
C ASN A 593 7.16 25.99 -20.99
N ARG A 594 6.26 26.93 -21.32
CA ARG A 594 5.73 27.98 -20.43
C ARG A 594 4.31 27.67 -19.96
N TYR A 595 3.43 27.36 -20.92
CA TYR A 595 2.00 27.14 -20.69
C TYR A 595 1.65 25.70 -21.02
N LEU A 596 1.17 24.97 -20.02
CA LEU A 596 0.80 23.58 -20.18
C LEU A 596 -0.69 23.42 -19.86
N ILE A 597 -1.41 22.71 -20.71
CA ILE A 597 -2.84 22.45 -20.56
C ILE A 597 -3.06 20.95 -20.78
N THR A 598 -3.83 20.33 -19.89
CA THR A 598 -4.26 18.93 -20.00
C THR A 598 -5.78 18.88 -19.95
N GLY A 599 -6.40 18.18 -20.88
CA GLY A 599 -7.83 17.86 -20.85
C GLY A 599 -8.00 16.35 -20.95
N THR A 600 -8.82 15.76 -20.06
CA THR A 600 -9.16 14.33 -20.09
C THR A 600 -10.67 14.16 -20.09
N PHE A 601 -11.14 13.23 -20.90
CA PHE A 601 -12.53 12.80 -20.92
C PHE A 601 -12.56 11.27 -20.84
N ARG A 602 -13.36 10.73 -19.92
CA ARG A 602 -13.55 9.29 -19.79
C ARG A 602 -15.02 8.95 -19.57
N ARG A 603 -15.47 7.88 -20.20
CA ARG A 603 -16.80 7.30 -20.03
C ARG A 603 -16.66 5.84 -19.68
N ASP A 604 -17.12 5.46 -18.49
CA ASP A 604 -17.04 4.09 -17.94
C ASP A 604 -18.43 3.47 -17.85
N GLY A 605 -18.55 2.19 -18.20
CA GLY A 605 -19.75 1.39 -18.01
C GLY A 605 -19.46 0.16 -17.15
N THR A 606 -20.19 0.00 -16.04
CA THR A 606 -20.03 -1.10 -15.10
C THR A 606 -21.27 -1.98 -14.97
N SER A 607 -21.06 -3.24 -14.63
CA SER A 607 -22.14 -4.18 -14.31
C SER A 607 -22.59 -4.14 -12.84
N ARG A 608 -21.96 -3.34 -11.97
CA ARG A 608 -22.25 -3.31 -10.51
C ARG A 608 -23.44 -2.44 -10.14
N VAL A 609 -23.73 -1.41 -10.92
CA VAL A 609 -24.79 -0.42 -10.66
C VAL A 609 -26.10 -0.73 -11.43
N GLY A 610 -27.12 0.08 -11.21
CA GLY A 610 -28.45 -0.10 -11.81
C GLY A 610 -28.45 -0.01 -13.34
N GLU A 611 -29.48 -0.53 -13.98
CA GLU A 611 -29.54 -0.68 -15.44
C GLU A 611 -29.46 0.68 -16.14
N ASP A 612 -30.17 1.68 -15.64
CA ASP A 612 -30.23 3.01 -16.23
C ASP A 612 -28.97 3.85 -15.94
N ASN A 613 -28.17 3.48 -14.94
CA ASN A 613 -27.01 4.24 -14.46
C ASN A 613 -25.67 3.56 -14.73
N LYS A 614 -25.62 2.56 -15.62
CA LYS A 614 -24.40 1.81 -15.94
C LYS A 614 -23.24 2.66 -16.40
N TRP A 615 -23.50 3.81 -17.05
CA TRP A 615 -22.50 4.68 -17.65
C TRP A 615 -22.29 5.95 -16.85
N GLY A 616 -21.05 6.16 -16.39
CA GLY A 616 -20.58 7.40 -15.79
C GLY A 616 -19.66 8.19 -16.73
N ILE A 617 -19.59 9.50 -16.55
CA ILE A 617 -18.75 10.43 -17.34
C ILE A 617 -17.82 11.17 -16.38
N PHE A 618 -16.53 11.14 -16.67
CA PHE A 618 -15.49 11.67 -15.80
C PHE A 618 -14.57 12.64 -16.57
N PRO A 619 -14.95 13.92 -16.68
CA PRO A 619 -14.13 14.96 -17.30
C PRO A 619 -13.11 15.53 -16.33
N SER A 620 -11.96 15.97 -16.84
CA SER A 620 -11.00 16.77 -16.09
C SER A 620 -10.25 17.76 -16.96
N ALA A 621 -9.80 18.85 -16.35
CA ALA A 621 -8.96 19.86 -16.97
C ALA A 621 -7.89 20.33 -15.99
N ALA A 622 -6.68 20.60 -16.49
CA ALA A 622 -5.62 21.21 -15.72
C ALA A 622 -4.83 22.19 -16.58
N ALA A 623 -4.29 23.20 -15.91
CA ALA A 623 -3.40 24.17 -16.53
C ALA A 623 -2.22 24.45 -15.60
N SER A 624 -1.05 24.67 -16.16
CA SER A 624 0.10 25.15 -15.40
C SER A 624 0.89 26.19 -16.16
N TRP A 625 1.48 27.10 -15.42
CA TRP A 625 2.30 28.19 -15.91
C TRP A 625 3.66 28.18 -15.23
N ARG A 626 4.70 28.01 -16.05
CA ARG A 626 6.11 28.05 -15.60
C ARG A 626 6.61 29.48 -15.72
N ILE A 627 6.46 30.24 -14.66
CA ILE A 627 6.76 31.66 -14.59
C ILE A 627 8.25 31.92 -14.82
N THR A 628 9.11 31.04 -14.38
CA THR A 628 10.56 31.15 -14.59
C THR A 628 11.00 31.05 -16.06
N GLN A 629 10.11 30.60 -16.96
CA GLN A 629 10.40 30.56 -18.39
C GLN A 629 9.98 31.83 -19.14
N GLU A 630 9.45 32.83 -18.44
CA GLU A 630 9.05 34.10 -19.02
C GLU A 630 10.23 35.07 -19.18
N ASP A 631 10.20 35.86 -20.23
CA ASP A 631 11.28 36.80 -20.55
C ASP A 631 11.45 37.92 -19.51
N PHE A 632 10.43 38.19 -18.70
CA PHE A 632 10.48 39.15 -17.57
C PHE A 632 11.10 38.61 -16.29
N TRP A 633 11.35 37.27 -16.20
CA TRP A 633 11.87 36.66 -15.01
C TRP A 633 13.41 36.81 -14.93
N ASN A 634 13.89 37.62 -13.99
CA ASN A 634 15.30 37.97 -13.85
C ASN A 634 15.85 37.60 -12.44
N LEU A 635 15.17 36.68 -11.72
CA LEU A 635 15.56 36.28 -10.36
C LEU A 635 16.33 34.95 -10.42
N ASP A 636 17.66 35.02 -10.57
CA ASP A 636 18.53 33.83 -10.63
C ASP A 636 18.43 32.93 -9.38
N VAL A 637 18.10 33.50 -8.24
CA VAL A 637 17.95 32.73 -6.98
C VAL A 637 16.77 31.75 -7.03
N ILE A 638 15.71 32.08 -7.82
CA ILE A 638 14.54 31.23 -8.01
C ILE A 638 14.60 30.68 -9.42
N ASN A 639 15.13 29.49 -9.55
CA ASN A 639 15.39 28.83 -10.84
C ASN A 639 14.21 27.98 -11.34
N ASP A 640 13.24 27.64 -10.47
CA ASP A 640 11.97 27.02 -10.86
C ASP A 640 10.83 27.64 -10.06
N PHE A 641 9.79 28.09 -10.76
CA PHE A 641 8.56 28.58 -10.17
C PHE A 641 7.41 28.31 -11.12
N LYS A 642 6.53 27.36 -10.73
CA LYS A 642 5.40 26.91 -11.53
C LYS A 642 4.13 26.92 -10.68
N VAL A 643 3.06 27.52 -11.24
CA VAL A 643 1.72 27.49 -10.64
C VAL A 643 0.86 26.52 -11.42
N ARG A 644 0.07 25.72 -10.70
CA ARG A 644 -0.80 24.68 -11.24
C ARG A 644 -2.23 24.85 -10.72
N TYR A 645 -3.20 24.62 -11.60
CA TYR A 645 -4.60 24.45 -11.24
C TYR A 645 -5.16 23.22 -11.92
N SER A 646 -5.88 22.39 -11.20
CA SER A 646 -6.60 21.26 -11.76
C SER A 646 -8.00 21.13 -11.18
N TRP A 647 -8.92 20.68 -12.03
CA TRP A 647 -10.30 20.36 -11.70
C TRP A 647 -10.70 19.07 -12.41
N GLY A 648 -11.53 18.26 -11.77
CA GLY A 648 -12.09 17.08 -12.43
C GLY A 648 -13.06 16.32 -11.57
N ILE A 649 -13.76 15.39 -12.24
CA ILE A 649 -14.68 14.44 -11.64
C ILE A 649 -14.11 13.04 -11.80
N THR A 650 -14.16 12.25 -10.73
CA THR A 650 -13.80 10.83 -10.71
C THR A 650 -14.90 10.02 -10.02
N GLY A 651 -15.01 8.74 -10.35
CA GLY A 651 -16.04 7.88 -9.79
C GLY A 651 -15.50 6.87 -8.79
N ASN A 652 -16.41 6.31 -7.99
CA ASN A 652 -16.17 5.13 -7.18
C ASN A 652 -17.33 4.14 -7.33
N GLN A 653 -16.99 2.88 -7.62
CA GLN A 653 -17.93 1.76 -7.78
C GLN A 653 -17.57 0.56 -6.89
N GLU A 654 -16.63 0.73 -5.98
CA GLU A 654 -16.07 -0.37 -5.17
C GLU A 654 -17.05 -0.78 -4.05
N ILE A 655 -18.23 -1.27 -4.46
CA ILE A 655 -19.24 -1.95 -3.65
C ILE A 655 -19.31 -3.43 -4.02
N GLY A 656 -19.96 -4.24 -3.20
CA GLY A 656 -20.23 -5.65 -3.51
C GLY A 656 -20.92 -5.83 -4.86
N ASN A 657 -20.68 -6.98 -5.49
CA ASN A 657 -21.35 -7.33 -6.73
C ASN A 657 -22.86 -7.52 -6.52
N TYR A 658 -23.66 -7.30 -7.58
CA TYR A 658 -25.10 -7.56 -7.62
C TYR A 658 -25.95 -6.71 -6.67
N GLN A 659 -25.43 -5.59 -6.12
CA GLN A 659 -26.19 -4.72 -5.20
C GLN A 659 -27.43 -4.08 -5.87
N SER A 660 -27.44 -3.95 -7.18
CA SER A 660 -28.59 -3.48 -7.95
C SER A 660 -29.65 -4.54 -8.23
N LEU A 661 -29.40 -5.81 -7.88
CA LEU A 661 -30.28 -6.94 -8.20
C LEU A 661 -30.99 -7.51 -6.97
N ASN A 662 -32.20 -8.02 -7.16
CA ASN A 662 -32.86 -8.86 -6.18
C ASN A 662 -32.17 -10.20 -6.10
N THR A 663 -31.68 -10.57 -4.91
CA THR A 663 -31.04 -11.86 -4.70
C THR A 663 -31.82 -12.72 -3.70
N LEU A 664 -31.75 -14.04 -3.88
CA LEU A 664 -32.44 -15.02 -3.06
C LEU A 664 -31.40 -15.88 -2.33
N ALA A 665 -31.74 -16.33 -1.13
CA ALA A 665 -30.94 -17.29 -0.39
C ALA A 665 -31.82 -18.45 0.12
N ALA A 666 -31.19 -19.64 0.16
CA ALA A 666 -31.83 -20.81 0.76
C ALA A 666 -31.61 -20.78 2.28
N LEU A 667 -32.72 -20.74 3.05
CA LEU A 667 -32.67 -20.88 4.50
C LEU A 667 -32.64 -22.39 4.84
N ARG A 668 -31.43 -22.88 5.15
CA ARG A 668 -31.18 -24.31 5.40
C ARG A 668 -31.61 -24.77 6.80
N SER A 669 -31.66 -23.85 7.77
CA SER A 669 -32.25 -24.10 9.09
C SER A 669 -33.73 -24.49 8.99
N GLY A 670 -34.38 -24.07 7.90
CA GLY A 670 -35.66 -24.54 7.43
C GLY A 670 -36.83 -24.37 8.40
N TYR A 671 -38.06 -24.47 7.88
CA TYR A 671 -39.26 -24.66 8.69
C TYR A 671 -39.55 -26.15 8.81
N ILE A 672 -40.10 -26.57 9.95
CA ILE A 672 -40.63 -27.91 10.10
C ILE A 672 -42.10 -27.85 9.66
N PHE A 673 -42.43 -28.51 8.57
CA PHE A 673 -43.78 -28.61 8.07
C PHE A 673 -44.18 -30.09 7.98
N GLY A 674 -45.24 -30.46 8.68
CA GLY A 674 -45.67 -31.85 8.75
C GLY A 674 -44.61 -32.81 9.31
N GLY A 675 -43.81 -32.36 10.27
CA GLY A 675 -42.68 -33.13 10.86
C GLY A 675 -41.45 -33.28 9.97
N LYS A 676 -41.42 -32.64 8.78
CA LYS A 676 -40.25 -32.64 7.88
C LYS A 676 -39.62 -31.26 7.81
N LYS A 677 -38.29 -31.25 7.83
CA LYS A 677 -37.52 -30.03 7.61
C LYS A 677 -37.57 -29.65 6.13
N MET A 678 -38.03 -28.43 5.83
CA MET A 678 -38.14 -27.89 4.46
C MET A 678 -37.17 -26.76 4.28
N ILE A 679 -36.39 -26.80 3.19
CA ILE A 679 -35.55 -25.68 2.74
C ILE A 679 -36.49 -24.63 2.13
N ILE A 680 -36.30 -23.38 2.57
CA ILE A 680 -37.11 -22.26 2.06
C ILE A 680 -36.15 -21.31 1.32
N ILE A 681 -36.63 -20.76 0.22
CA ILE A 681 -35.95 -19.71 -0.52
C ILE A 681 -36.55 -18.37 -0.09
N LEU A 682 -35.74 -17.49 0.46
CA LEU A 682 -36.13 -16.17 0.92
C LEU A 682 -35.35 -15.09 0.19
N PRO A 683 -35.90 -13.87 0.05
CA PRO A 683 -35.11 -12.72 -0.38
C PRO A 683 -33.91 -12.53 0.55
N LYS A 684 -32.72 -12.43 -0.03
CA LYS A 684 -31.50 -12.09 0.69
C LYS A 684 -31.22 -10.60 0.64
N GLN A 685 -31.58 -9.97 -0.47
CA GLN A 685 -31.33 -8.57 -0.76
C GLN A 685 -32.38 -8.05 -1.73
N TYR A 686 -32.87 -6.84 -1.50
CA TYR A 686 -33.62 -6.09 -2.51
C TYR A 686 -32.64 -5.32 -3.38
N GLY A 687 -32.82 -5.44 -4.69
CA GLY A 687 -32.05 -4.69 -5.68
C GLY A 687 -32.53 -3.24 -5.74
N ASN A 688 -31.63 -2.36 -6.08
CA ASN A 688 -31.91 -0.96 -6.36
C ASN A 688 -31.55 -0.67 -7.83
N SER A 689 -32.58 -0.53 -8.69
CA SER A 689 -32.42 -0.21 -10.12
C SER A 689 -31.79 1.18 -10.35
N ASP A 690 -31.99 2.10 -9.41
CA ASP A 690 -31.53 3.48 -9.49
C ASP A 690 -30.12 3.66 -8.96
N LEU A 691 -29.49 2.58 -8.49
CA LEU A 691 -28.14 2.60 -7.95
C LEU A 691 -27.16 3.16 -9.00
N LYS A 692 -26.40 4.18 -8.62
CA LYS A 692 -25.40 4.84 -9.48
C LYS A 692 -24.02 4.92 -8.81
N TRP A 693 -23.07 5.51 -9.50
CA TRP A 693 -21.71 5.76 -9.04
C TRP A 693 -21.71 6.78 -7.89
N GLU A 694 -20.73 6.66 -6.97
CA GLU A 694 -20.33 7.83 -6.17
C GLU A 694 -19.52 8.75 -7.08
N GLU A 695 -19.78 10.05 -7.05
CA GLU A 695 -19.08 11.04 -7.84
C GLU A 695 -18.25 11.97 -6.96
N THR A 696 -16.94 12.02 -7.23
CA THR A 696 -16.01 12.89 -6.51
C THR A 696 -15.55 14.02 -7.39
N THR A 697 -15.95 15.24 -7.06
CA THR A 697 -15.44 16.48 -7.66
C THR A 697 -14.27 17.00 -6.86
N GLN A 698 -13.16 17.28 -7.52
CA GLN A 698 -11.95 17.80 -6.89
C GLN A 698 -11.42 19.04 -7.62
N SER A 699 -11.00 20.05 -6.84
CA SER A 699 -10.18 21.19 -7.28
C SER A 699 -8.87 21.20 -6.52
N ASN A 700 -7.77 21.51 -7.21
CA ASN A 700 -6.44 21.59 -6.63
C ASN A 700 -5.71 22.84 -7.18
N ILE A 701 -5.05 23.59 -6.30
CA ILE A 701 -4.12 24.66 -6.64
C ILE A 701 -2.75 24.25 -6.09
N GLY A 702 -1.73 24.25 -6.95
CA GLY A 702 -0.38 23.86 -6.60
C GLY A 702 0.65 24.88 -6.99
N ILE A 703 1.74 24.95 -6.26
CA ILE A 703 2.92 25.74 -6.54
C ILE A 703 4.13 24.82 -6.42
N ASP A 704 4.94 24.74 -7.48
CA ASP A 704 6.25 24.09 -7.45
C ASP A 704 7.33 25.17 -7.45
N PHE A 705 8.38 24.99 -6.65
CA PHE A 705 9.44 25.98 -6.53
C PHE A 705 10.81 25.34 -6.35
N GLY A 706 11.83 26.02 -6.89
CA GLY A 706 13.24 25.70 -6.72
C GLY A 706 14.09 26.95 -6.50
N PHE A 707 14.96 26.92 -5.48
CA PHE A 707 15.86 27.99 -5.12
C PHE A 707 17.30 27.53 -5.15
N LEU A 708 18.24 28.46 -5.45
CA LEU A 708 19.68 28.24 -5.39
C LEU A 708 20.13 27.04 -6.26
N ASP A 709 19.78 27.05 -7.54
CA ASP A 709 20.01 25.93 -8.47
C ASP A 709 19.38 24.61 -7.97
N SER A 710 18.10 24.72 -7.54
CA SER A 710 17.31 23.63 -6.99
C SER A 710 17.90 22.93 -5.76
N ARG A 711 18.85 23.56 -5.08
CA ARG A 711 19.34 23.06 -3.77
C ARG A 711 18.26 23.02 -2.71
N ILE A 712 17.29 23.95 -2.80
CA ILE A 712 16.07 23.90 -2.02
C ILE A 712 14.93 23.81 -3.02
N ARG A 713 14.15 22.76 -2.94
CA ARG A 713 13.02 22.50 -3.84
C ARG A 713 11.81 22.02 -3.06
N GLY A 714 10.63 22.31 -3.57
CA GLY A 714 9.41 21.89 -2.91
C GLY A 714 8.17 22.10 -3.72
N SER A 715 7.07 21.66 -3.16
CA SER A 715 5.72 21.89 -3.67
C SER A 715 4.76 22.19 -2.54
N PHE A 716 3.81 23.04 -2.83
CA PHE A 716 2.66 23.33 -1.95
C PHE A 716 1.39 23.09 -2.76
N ASP A 717 0.48 22.28 -2.24
CA ASP A 717 -0.81 21.99 -2.84
C ASP A 717 -1.94 22.30 -1.84
N TRP A 718 -2.98 23.01 -2.28
CA TRP A 718 -4.24 23.15 -1.60
C TRP A 718 -5.33 22.47 -2.40
N TYR A 719 -6.17 21.67 -1.74
CA TYR A 719 -7.22 20.92 -2.40
C TYR A 719 -8.56 20.99 -1.67
N LYS A 720 -9.62 20.85 -2.47
CA LYS A 720 -10.97 20.59 -2.00
C LYS A 720 -11.57 19.46 -2.84
N LYS A 721 -12.12 18.46 -2.14
CA LYS A 721 -12.68 17.22 -2.71
C LYS A 721 -14.05 16.99 -2.08
N THR A 722 -15.09 16.88 -2.89
CA THR A 722 -16.45 16.58 -2.44
C THR A 722 -16.95 15.33 -3.14
N THR A 723 -17.38 14.35 -2.37
CA THR A 723 -18.02 13.13 -2.90
C THR A 723 -19.50 13.21 -2.61
N ASP A 724 -20.29 13.18 -3.66
CA ASP A 724 -21.74 13.17 -3.62
C ASP A 724 -22.28 11.78 -4.00
N ASP A 725 -23.56 11.53 -3.73
CA ASP A 725 -24.23 10.28 -4.04
C ASP A 725 -23.56 9.06 -3.38
N LEU A 726 -23.18 9.20 -2.11
CA LEU A 726 -22.52 8.14 -1.34
C LEU A 726 -23.36 6.87 -1.31
N LEU A 727 -22.69 5.74 -1.49
CA LEU A 727 -23.31 4.42 -1.41
C LEU A 727 -23.46 4.02 0.06
N LEU A 728 -24.68 4.06 0.58
CA LEU A 728 -25.01 3.73 1.97
C LEU A 728 -26.06 2.63 2.05
N GLN A 729 -26.03 1.88 3.16
CA GLN A 729 -27.13 0.99 3.51
C GLN A 729 -28.22 1.79 4.23
N VAL A 730 -29.38 1.91 3.63
CA VAL A 730 -30.56 2.58 4.19
C VAL A 730 -31.54 1.57 4.74
N ASP A 731 -32.26 1.95 5.80
CA ASP A 731 -33.28 1.11 6.41
C ASP A 731 -34.52 1.02 5.52
N VAL A 732 -35.03 -0.19 5.31
CA VAL A 732 -36.27 -0.44 4.58
C VAL A 732 -37.40 -0.52 5.59
N PRO A 733 -38.52 0.23 5.43
CA PRO A 733 -39.62 0.22 6.37
C PRO A 733 -40.30 -1.15 6.54
N ALA A 734 -40.73 -1.45 7.77
CA ALA A 734 -41.54 -2.64 8.03
C ALA A 734 -42.90 -2.57 7.26
N PRO A 735 -43.43 -3.71 6.80
CA PRO A 735 -43.17 -5.11 7.20
C PRO A 735 -42.21 -5.85 6.26
N SER A 736 -41.22 -5.20 5.70
CA SER A 736 -40.22 -5.83 4.81
C SER A 736 -39.48 -6.97 5.52
N LEU A 737 -39.22 -8.07 4.79
CA LEU A 737 -38.34 -9.15 5.25
C LEU A 737 -36.88 -8.76 5.24
N ILE A 738 -36.51 -7.82 4.39
CA ILE A 738 -35.17 -7.25 4.29
C ILE A 738 -35.19 -5.87 4.92
N THR A 739 -34.36 -5.67 5.89
CA THR A 739 -34.32 -4.43 6.68
C THR A 739 -33.39 -3.35 6.11
N LYS A 740 -32.50 -3.69 5.18
CA LYS A 740 -31.53 -2.76 4.60
C LYS A 740 -31.43 -2.90 3.08
N MET A 741 -31.18 -1.79 2.38
CA MET A 741 -30.94 -1.72 0.94
C MET A 741 -29.81 -0.72 0.67
N THR A 742 -28.98 -0.99 -0.34
CA THR A 742 -27.94 -0.03 -0.78
C THR A 742 -28.58 1.04 -1.66
N ALA A 743 -28.33 2.30 -1.33
CA ALA A 743 -28.83 3.46 -2.07
C ALA A 743 -27.77 4.58 -2.10
N ASN A 744 -27.90 5.49 -3.07
CA ASN A 744 -27.06 6.67 -3.18
C ASN A 744 -27.61 7.79 -2.30
N VAL A 745 -26.98 8.01 -1.14
CA VAL A 745 -27.46 8.97 -0.13
C VAL A 745 -26.30 9.70 0.52
N GLY A 746 -26.36 11.02 0.56
CA GLY A 746 -25.43 11.82 1.33
C GLY A 746 -24.19 12.31 0.58
N SER A 747 -23.38 13.07 1.28
CA SER A 747 -22.11 13.62 0.76
C SER A 747 -21.06 13.84 1.85
N VAL A 748 -19.78 13.72 1.46
CA VAL A 748 -18.59 13.96 2.30
C VAL A 748 -17.65 14.94 1.62
N GLU A 749 -17.10 15.87 2.39
CA GLU A 749 -16.11 16.86 1.94
C GLU A 749 -14.78 16.61 2.64
N ASN A 750 -13.69 16.60 1.86
CA ASN A 750 -12.31 16.66 2.32
C ASN A 750 -11.66 17.93 1.77
N LYS A 751 -10.96 18.67 2.61
CA LYS A 751 -10.16 19.83 2.20
C LYS A 751 -8.89 19.89 3.02
N GLY A 752 -7.81 20.33 2.40
CA GLY A 752 -6.53 20.36 3.09
C GLY A 752 -5.43 21.00 2.30
N PHE A 753 -4.24 20.95 2.89
CA PHE A 753 -3.01 21.36 2.22
C PHE A 753 -1.91 20.32 2.41
N GLU A 754 -0.98 20.32 1.48
CA GLU A 754 0.21 19.48 1.44
C GLU A 754 1.41 20.38 1.19
N LEU A 755 2.50 20.20 1.96
CA LEU A 755 3.77 20.84 1.74
C LEU A 755 4.86 19.78 1.69
N GLU A 756 5.63 19.80 0.64
CA GLU A 756 6.84 18.98 0.48
C GLU A 756 8.04 19.92 0.29
N LEU A 757 9.09 19.68 1.04
CA LEU A 757 10.36 20.42 0.97
C LEU A 757 11.49 19.41 0.88
N ALA A 758 12.45 19.67 0.00
CA ALA A 758 13.69 18.91 -0.07
C ALA A 758 14.86 19.88 -0.21
N GLY A 759 15.99 19.54 0.41
CA GLY A 759 17.16 20.39 0.37
C GLY A 759 18.47 19.62 0.42
N ASP A 760 19.42 20.02 -0.42
CA ASP A 760 20.80 19.52 -0.43
C ASP A 760 21.62 20.41 0.52
N ILE A 761 21.75 19.98 1.77
CA ILE A 761 22.47 20.73 2.83
C ILE A 761 23.95 20.80 2.52
N ILE A 762 24.53 19.65 2.15
CA ILE A 762 25.94 19.53 1.74
C ILE A 762 25.97 18.84 0.38
N ARG A 763 26.70 19.44 -0.56
CA ARG A 763 26.89 18.89 -1.90
C ARG A 763 28.36 19.10 -2.30
N THR A 764 29.20 18.12 -1.96
CA THR A 764 30.62 18.07 -2.33
C THR A 764 30.94 16.69 -2.91
N ASN A 765 32.10 16.50 -3.45
CA ASN A 765 32.53 15.22 -4.02
C ASN A 765 32.56 14.09 -2.97
N ASP A 766 33.00 14.40 -1.75
CA ASP A 766 33.17 13.42 -0.66
C ASP A 766 31.92 13.33 0.24
N TRP A 767 31.18 14.44 0.41
CA TRP A 767 30.05 14.57 1.28
C TRP A 767 28.80 15.00 0.49
N THR A 768 27.71 14.24 0.63
CA THR A 768 26.38 14.71 0.27
C THR A 768 25.46 14.52 1.48
N TRP A 769 24.66 15.52 1.77
CA TRP A 769 23.60 15.43 2.78
C TRP A 769 22.37 16.07 2.22
N ASP A 770 21.34 15.23 1.98
CA ASP A 770 20.02 15.63 1.58
C ASP A 770 19.03 15.39 2.72
N ILE A 771 18.06 16.28 2.82
CA ILE A 771 16.94 16.17 3.75
C ILE A 771 15.64 16.47 3.00
N SER A 772 14.62 15.67 3.24
CA SER A 772 13.26 15.97 2.79
C SER A 772 12.28 15.96 3.95
N PHE A 773 11.35 16.87 3.90
CA PHE A 773 10.26 17.05 4.86
C PHE A 773 8.95 17.11 4.10
N ASN A 774 7.95 16.42 4.61
CA ASN A 774 6.59 16.54 4.11
C ASN A 774 5.62 16.67 5.28
N ILE A 775 4.57 17.46 5.08
CA ILE A 775 3.46 17.61 6.03
C ILE A 775 2.16 17.76 5.25
N SER A 776 1.11 17.17 5.78
CA SER A 776 -0.23 17.31 5.24
C SER A 776 -1.25 17.51 6.35
N HIS A 777 -2.23 18.36 6.08
CA HIS A 777 -3.42 18.56 6.89
C HIS A 777 -4.66 18.26 6.06
N ASN A 778 -5.62 17.50 6.62
CA ASN A 778 -6.88 17.20 5.98
C ASN A 778 -8.03 17.34 6.97
N THR A 779 -9.03 18.11 6.61
CA THR A 779 -10.31 18.18 7.33
C THR A 779 -11.35 17.37 6.57
N ASN A 780 -11.95 16.39 7.24
CA ASN A 780 -13.06 15.58 6.72
C ASN A 780 -14.37 16.02 7.34
N LYS A 781 -15.44 16.11 6.56
CA LYS A 781 -16.76 16.48 7.05
C LYS A 781 -17.88 15.78 6.30
N VAL A 782 -18.77 15.11 7.03
CA VAL A 782 -20.05 14.62 6.50
C VAL A 782 -20.95 15.82 6.27
N LYS A 783 -21.34 16.08 5.01
CA LYS A 783 -22.15 17.22 4.61
C LYS A 783 -23.64 16.90 4.72
N SER A 784 -24.01 15.69 4.28
CA SER A 784 -25.38 15.19 4.32
C SER A 784 -25.38 13.68 4.43
N LEU A 785 -26.38 13.14 5.11
CA LEU A 785 -26.75 11.71 5.13
C LEU A 785 -28.15 11.49 4.54
N SER A 786 -28.71 12.49 3.88
CA SER A 786 -30.07 12.49 3.35
C SER A 786 -30.07 12.92 1.89
N ASN A 787 -31.08 12.52 1.15
CA ASN A 787 -31.40 13.03 -0.19
C ASN A 787 -32.93 13.29 -0.29
N LYS A 788 -33.42 13.55 -1.49
CA LYS A 788 -34.86 13.85 -1.71
C LYS A 788 -35.79 12.65 -1.37
N ASP A 789 -35.30 11.43 -1.47
CA ASP A 789 -36.08 10.19 -1.34
C ASP A 789 -35.87 9.52 0.02
N TRP A 790 -34.76 9.81 0.70
CA TRP A 790 -34.34 9.18 1.95
C TRP A 790 -33.93 10.22 2.98
N THR A 791 -34.51 10.13 4.17
CA THR A 791 -34.01 10.87 5.34
C THR A 791 -33.08 9.94 6.10
N GLY A 792 -31.78 10.26 6.10
CA GLY A 792 -30.76 9.46 6.76
C GLY A 792 -30.77 9.68 8.28
N ASN A 793 -30.45 8.61 8.98
CA ASN A 793 -30.16 8.66 10.41
C ASN A 793 -28.63 8.68 10.60
N ASP A 794 -28.20 9.07 11.79
CA ASP A 794 -26.81 8.88 12.19
C ASP A 794 -26.43 7.39 12.07
N VAL A 795 -25.28 7.08 11.45
CA VAL A 795 -24.81 5.71 11.28
C VAL A 795 -23.91 5.34 12.46
N LEU A 796 -24.33 4.33 13.24
CA LEU A 796 -23.52 3.78 14.32
C LEU A 796 -22.46 2.86 13.72
N THR A 797 -21.20 3.05 14.12
CA THR A 797 -20.06 2.24 13.62
C THR A 797 -19.04 2.01 14.75
N ALA A 798 -18.06 1.16 14.49
CA ALA A 798 -17.06 0.77 15.49
C ALA A 798 -17.69 0.17 16.76
N PRO A 799 -18.32 -1.03 16.69
CA PRO A 799 -18.92 -1.69 17.84
C PRO A 799 -17.85 -1.93 18.91
N CYS A 800 -18.18 -1.54 20.15
CA CYS A 800 -17.33 -1.81 21.29
C CYS A 800 -17.24 -3.31 21.54
N GLN A 801 -16.03 -3.77 21.89
CA GLN A 801 -15.72 -5.17 22.13
C GLN A 801 -15.50 -5.42 23.61
N GLY A 802 -15.81 -6.64 24.04
CA GLY A 802 -15.58 -7.08 25.41
C GLY A 802 -16.82 -7.16 26.27
N GLN A 803 -16.71 -7.92 27.36
CA GLN A 803 -17.80 -8.21 28.27
C GLN A 803 -18.37 -6.93 28.90
N GLY A 804 -19.66 -6.76 28.87
CA GLY A 804 -20.36 -5.58 29.39
C GLY A 804 -20.45 -4.40 28.42
N LEU A 805 -19.85 -4.51 27.20
CA LEU A 805 -19.87 -3.47 26.18
C LEU A 805 -20.72 -3.83 24.94
N SER A 806 -21.32 -5.04 24.94
CA SER A 806 -22.14 -5.52 23.82
C SER A 806 -23.30 -4.55 23.50
N GLY A 807 -23.51 -4.27 22.21
CA GLY A 807 -24.52 -3.33 21.75
C GLY A 807 -24.16 -1.86 21.85
N SER A 808 -22.96 -1.53 22.37
CA SER A 808 -22.41 -0.17 22.36
C SER A 808 -21.58 0.06 21.11
N TYR A 809 -21.62 1.29 20.58
CA TYR A 809 -20.82 1.73 19.44
C TYR A 809 -19.96 2.93 19.85
N SER A 810 -18.69 2.92 19.50
CA SER A 810 -17.78 3.98 19.88
C SER A 810 -17.80 5.17 18.93
N GLN A 811 -18.21 4.97 17.67
CA GLN A 811 -18.24 6.02 16.67
C GLN A 811 -19.64 6.23 16.10
N ARG A 812 -19.84 7.46 15.63
CA ARG A 812 -21.07 7.85 14.96
C ARG A 812 -20.75 8.71 13.75
N ILE A 813 -21.20 8.26 12.57
CA ILE A 813 -21.16 9.06 11.36
C ILE A 813 -22.39 9.96 11.38
N LYS A 814 -22.16 11.26 11.45
CA LYS A 814 -23.20 12.28 11.68
C LYS A 814 -22.93 13.52 10.84
N GLU A 815 -24.02 14.13 10.32
CA GLU A 815 -23.90 15.41 9.59
C GLU A 815 -23.20 16.49 10.43
N GLY A 816 -22.28 17.18 9.81
CA GLY A 816 -21.48 18.24 10.43
C GLY A 816 -20.18 17.79 11.08
N TYR A 817 -19.98 16.48 11.27
CA TYR A 817 -18.83 15.87 11.94
C TYR A 817 -17.94 15.12 10.96
N SER A 818 -16.74 14.77 11.41
CA SER A 818 -15.79 13.93 10.67
C SER A 818 -16.20 12.44 10.72
N VAL A 819 -15.90 11.69 9.66
CA VAL A 819 -15.91 10.23 9.76
C VAL A 819 -14.84 9.80 10.77
N GLY A 820 -15.17 8.88 11.68
CA GLY A 820 -14.26 8.46 12.77
C GLY A 820 -14.42 9.30 14.04
N THR A 821 -15.47 10.11 14.17
CA THR A 821 -15.78 10.84 15.41
C THR A 821 -16.27 9.88 16.48
N PHE A 822 -15.59 9.84 17.62
CA PHE A 822 -16.01 9.13 18.81
C PHE A 822 -17.18 9.83 19.49
N TRP A 823 -18.23 9.06 19.83
CA TRP A 823 -19.48 9.62 20.30
C TRP A 823 -19.98 8.87 21.53
N GLY A 824 -19.87 9.48 22.68
CA GLY A 824 -20.16 8.79 23.94
C GLY A 824 -20.30 9.70 25.14
N ARG A 825 -20.21 9.10 26.34
CA ARG A 825 -20.21 9.80 27.61
C ARG A 825 -18.88 10.52 27.84
N LYS A 826 -18.92 11.75 28.36
CA LYS A 826 -17.72 12.47 28.79
C LYS A 826 -17.41 12.13 30.24
N PHE A 827 -16.31 11.42 30.45
CA PHE A 827 -15.77 11.06 31.77
C PHE A 827 -15.35 12.30 32.54
N THR A 828 -15.67 12.39 33.84
CA THR A 828 -15.36 13.52 34.71
C THR A 828 -14.53 13.13 35.92
N GLY A 829 -14.38 11.85 36.20
CA GLY A 829 -13.61 11.34 37.33
C GLY A 829 -14.18 10.07 37.94
N ILE A 830 -13.66 9.71 39.10
CA ILE A 830 -14.14 8.57 39.89
C ILE A 830 -14.58 9.10 41.25
N GLN A 831 -15.78 8.77 41.67
CA GLN A 831 -16.34 9.12 42.98
C GLN A 831 -16.96 7.87 43.58
N ASP A 832 -16.62 7.59 44.85
CA ASP A 832 -17.11 6.44 45.63
C ASP A 832 -16.89 5.09 44.89
N GLY A 833 -15.76 4.98 44.20
CA GLY A 833 -15.38 3.80 43.43
C GLY A 833 -16.11 3.62 42.09
N LYS A 834 -16.88 4.61 41.64
CA LYS A 834 -17.65 4.58 40.38
C LYS A 834 -17.19 5.67 39.44
N GLU A 835 -17.24 5.35 38.15
CA GLU A 835 -17.04 6.37 37.11
C GLU A 835 -18.18 7.40 37.12
N THR A 836 -17.80 8.65 37.00
CA THR A 836 -18.75 9.78 36.89
C THR A 836 -18.66 10.39 35.50
N TYR A 837 -19.80 10.86 35.02
CA TYR A 837 -19.90 11.43 33.68
C TYR A 837 -20.55 12.81 33.74
N LYS A 838 -20.23 13.65 32.76
CA LYS A 838 -20.91 14.93 32.56
C LYS A 838 -22.43 14.68 32.44
N LYS A 839 -23.22 15.52 33.17
CA LYS A 839 -24.67 15.42 33.18
C LYS A 839 -25.30 16.54 32.35
N ASN A 840 -26.46 16.24 31.79
CA ASN A 840 -27.42 17.22 31.25
C ASN A 840 -28.17 17.92 32.40
N ALA A 841 -28.93 18.96 32.08
CA ALA A 841 -29.72 19.70 33.06
C ALA A 841 -30.82 18.84 33.74
N ASP A 842 -31.27 17.80 33.09
CA ASP A 842 -32.26 16.82 33.57
C ASP A 842 -31.65 15.68 34.43
N GLY A 843 -30.33 15.68 34.63
CA GLY A 843 -29.60 14.66 35.39
C GLY A 843 -29.21 13.43 34.60
N THR A 844 -29.59 13.31 33.34
CA THR A 844 -29.14 12.21 32.45
C THR A 844 -27.68 12.39 32.05
N ASP A 845 -27.01 11.31 31.62
CA ASP A 845 -25.67 11.39 31.09
C ASP A 845 -25.62 12.22 29.79
N TRP A 846 -24.69 13.16 29.71
CA TRP A 846 -24.41 13.87 28.47
C TRP A 846 -23.75 12.89 27.48
N ILE A 847 -24.27 12.85 26.28
CA ILE A 847 -23.73 12.07 25.17
C ILE A 847 -23.45 12.99 24.00
N GLY A 848 -22.22 12.97 23.50
CA GLY A 848 -21.78 13.85 22.42
C GLY A 848 -20.43 13.43 21.87
N GLU A 849 -19.79 14.33 21.09
CA GLU A 849 -18.44 14.18 20.60
C GLU A 849 -17.44 14.14 21.77
N ILE A 850 -16.64 13.07 21.79
CA ILE A 850 -15.61 12.84 22.84
C ILE A 850 -14.21 12.64 22.25
N GLY A 851 -14.04 12.81 20.94
CA GLY A 851 -12.77 12.70 20.23
C GLY A 851 -12.93 12.35 18.76
N CYS A 852 -11.81 12.28 18.03
CA CYS A 852 -11.78 11.95 16.61
C CYS A 852 -10.54 11.11 16.25
N ALA A 853 -10.74 10.06 15.47
CA ALA A 853 -9.67 9.19 15.01
C ALA A 853 -8.85 9.79 13.86
N MET A 854 -9.37 10.82 13.18
CA MET A 854 -8.67 11.47 12.07
C MET A 854 -7.59 12.43 12.61
N PRO A 855 -6.35 12.34 12.08
CA PRO A 855 -5.30 13.25 12.49
C PRO A 855 -5.52 14.68 11.96
N ASP A 856 -5.13 15.66 12.75
CA ASP A 856 -5.01 17.05 12.31
C ASP A 856 -3.90 17.20 11.26
N ALA A 857 -2.76 16.55 11.49
CA ALA A 857 -1.65 16.57 10.56
C ALA A 857 -0.87 15.25 10.58
N THR A 858 -0.33 14.88 9.41
CA THR A 858 0.68 13.82 9.29
C THR A 858 1.96 14.41 8.69
N TYR A 859 3.12 13.92 9.12
CA TYR A 859 4.40 14.43 8.65
C TYR A 859 5.44 13.31 8.50
N GLY A 860 6.41 13.57 7.61
CA GLY A 860 7.56 12.69 7.38
C GLY A 860 8.85 13.50 7.21
N ILE A 861 9.93 12.96 7.71
CA ILE A 861 11.29 13.51 7.57
C ILE A 861 12.20 12.39 7.08
N ASN A 862 12.84 12.60 5.94
CA ASN A 862 13.84 11.68 5.42
C ASN A 862 15.17 12.41 5.33
N SER A 863 16.23 11.80 5.79
CA SER A 863 17.57 12.37 5.70
C SER A 863 18.56 11.31 5.25
N ASN A 864 19.37 11.65 4.26
CA ASN A 864 20.41 10.79 3.73
C ASN A 864 21.74 11.52 3.80
N VAL A 865 22.75 10.83 4.31
CA VAL A 865 24.11 11.31 4.37
C VAL A 865 25.02 10.31 3.65
N ARG A 866 25.77 10.76 2.67
CA ARG A 866 26.84 9.98 2.04
C ARG A 866 28.18 10.62 2.37
N TYR A 867 29.11 9.81 2.84
CA TYR A 867 30.49 10.19 3.02
C TYR A 867 31.40 9.14 2.35
N LYS A 868 31.98 9.49 1.20
CA LYS A 868 32.75 8.55 0.38
C LYS A 868 31.96 7.27 0.13
N ASN A 869 32.40 6.15 0.69
CA ASN A 869 31.80 4.84 0.53
C ASN A 869 30.67 4.54 1.56
N TRP A 870 30.52 5.39 2.58
CA TRP A 870 29.48 5.24 3.59
C TRP A 870 28.21 5.97 3.19
N THR A 871 27.07 5.35 3.44
CA THR A 871 25.77 5.96 3.29
C THR A 871 24.96 5.68 4.56
N ALA A 872 24.34 6.70 5.13
CA ALA A 872 23.41 6.56 6.26
C ALA A 872 22.10 7.23 5.92
N GLY A 873 21.00 6.60 6.27
CA GLY A 873 19.65 7.12 6.02
C GLY A 873 18.75 6.92 7.22
N ILE A 874 17.88 7.89 7.48
CA ILE A 874 16.82 7.82 8.49
C ILE A 874 15.48 8.21 7.90
N VAL A 875 14.43 7.57 8.40
CA VAL A 875 13.04 7.91 8.14
C VAL A 875 12.33 8.11 9.47
N LEU A 876 11.92 9.34 9.73
CA LEU A 876 11.07 9.71 10.85
C LEU A 876 9.69 10.07 10.30
N ARG A 877 8.65 9.65 11.00
CA ARG A 877 7.28 10.04 10.65
C ARG A 877 6.41 10.16 11.90
N GLY A 878 5.31 10.85 11.74
CA GLY A 878 4.37 11.03 12.84
C GLY A 878 3.00 11.50 12.41
N SER A 879 2.15 11.54 13.42
CA SER A 879 0.78 12.01 13.35
C SER A 879 0.50 12.88 14.55
N ILE A 880 -0.34 13.89 14.40
CA ILE A 880 -0.71 14.85 15.44
C ILE A 880 -2.23 14.95 15.48
N GLY A 881 -2.82 14.93 16.69
CA GLY A 881 -4.21 15.22 16.93
C GLY A 881 -5.17 14.06 16.65
N ASN A 882 -4.66 12.86 16.30
CA ASN A 882 -5.51 11.68 16.20
C ASN A 882 -5.72 11.03 17.56
N GLU A 883 -6.93 10.55 17.81
CA GLU A 883 -7.28 9.82 19.01
C GLU A 883 -7.62 8.37 18.70
N VAL A 884 -7.39 7.50 19.67
CA VAL A 884 -7.67 6.06 19.58
C VAL A 884 -8.53 5.64 20.77
N TYR A 885 -9.60 4.90 20.50
CA TYR A 885 -10.32 4.21 21.56
C TYR A 885 -9.59 2.93 21.93
N ASN A 886 -8.98 2.95 23.12
CA ASN A 886 -8.26 1.82 23.72
C ASN A 886 -9.27 0.84 24.33
N CYS A 887 -9.90 0.04 23.47
CA CYS A 887 -10.86 -0.97 23.87
C CYS A 887 -10.23 -2.09 24.67
N THR A 888 -8.95 -2.41 24.40
CA THR A 888 -8.16 -3.39 25.16
C THR A 888 -8.01 -2.93 26.60
N ALA A 889 -7.61 -1.68 26.85
CA ALA A 889 -7.51 -1.14 28.21
C ALA A 889 -8.88 -1.09 28.88
N ASN A 890 -9.94 -0.65 28.19
CA ASN A 890 -11.30 -0.66 28.74
C ASN A 890 -11.72 -2.04 29.22
N ASN A 891 -11.26 -3.10 28.56
CA ASN A 891 -11.53 -4.47 28.99
C ASN A 891 -10.73 -4.91 30.21
N LEU A 892 -9.49 -4.44 30.36
CA LEU A 892 -8.52 -4.95 31.33
C LEU A 892 -8.35 -4.04 32.57
N MET A 893 -8.99 -2.86 32.60
CA MET A 893 -8.85 -1.87 33.69
C MET A 893 -9.82 -2.05 34.85
N TYR A 894 -10.59 -3.13 34.88
CA TYR A 894 -11.60 -3.38 35.89
C TYR A 894 -11.23 -4.56 36.79
N THR A 895 -11.04 -4.30 38.10
CA THR A 895 -10.71 -5.30 39.09
C THR A 895 -11.79 -6.41 39.24
N GLY A 896 -13.02 -6.13 38.84
CA GLY A 896 -14.11 -7.11 38.75
C GLY A 896 -13.86 -8.27 37.79
N ASN A 897 -12.82 -8.20 36.94
CA ASN A 897 -12.35 -9.33 36.14
C ASN A 897 -11.71 -10.44 37.01
N LEU A 898 -11.11 -10.08 38.15
CA LEU A 898 -10.47 -11.02 39.06
C LEU A 898 -11.54 -11.89 39.76
N PRO A 899 -11.28 -13.17 40.01
CA PRO A 899 -10.07 -13.95 39.70
C PRO A 899 -10.20 -14.66 38.34
N GLY A 900 -11.27 -14.49 37.62
CA GLY A 900 -11.51 -15.20 36.37
C GLY A 900 -10.61 -14.73 35.20
N ARG A 901 -10.10 -13.49 35.29
CA ARG A 901 -9.23 -12.85 34.28
C ARG A 901 -8.18 -11.99 34.97
N ASN A 902 -6.96 -11.94 34.43
CA ASN A 902 -5.95 -10.98 34.83
C ASN A 902 -6.34 -9.56 34.37
N VAL A 903 -5.70 -8.54 34.90
CA VAL A 903 -5.97 -7.12 34.64
C VAL A 903 -4.67 -6.36 34.45
N LEU A 904 -4.76 -5.15 33.90
CA LEU A 904 -3.64 -4.22 33.87
C LEU A 904 -3.28 -3.78 35.29
N LYS A 905 -1.98 -3.51 35.55
CA LYS A 905 -1.52 -3.02 36.87
C LYS A 905 -2.22 -1.74 37.27
N ASP A 906 -2.46 -0.86 36.33
CA ASP A 906 -3.16 0.41 36.56
C ASP A 906 -4.60 0.23 37.04
N ALA A 907 -5.21 -0.93 36.83
CA ALA A 907 -6.53 -1.25 37.37
C ALA A 907 -6.57 -1.16 38.91
N LEU A 908 -5.46 -1.55 39.59
CA LEU A 908 -5.35 -1.58 41.05
C LEU A 908 -5.32 -0.15 41.64
N THR A 909 -4.82 0.82 40.88
CA THR A 909 -4.71 2.23 41.28
C THR A 909 -5.78 3.12 40.67
N SER A 910 -6.67 2.54 39.86
CA SER A 910 -7.69 3.28 39.12
C SER A 910 -8.75 3.97 40.00
N GLY A 911 -8.89 3.52 41.25
CA GLY A 911 -9.93 4.02 42.17
C GLY A 911 -11.34 3.42 41.91
N ILE A 912 -11.48 2.50 40.95
CA ILE A 912 -12.73 1.81 40.67
C ILE A 912 -12.94 0.67 41.66
N ALA A 913 -14.14 0.61 42.26
CA ALA A 913 -14.49 -0.44 43.17
C ALA A 913 -14.59 -1.81 42.48
N TYR A 914 -14.33 -2.88 43.26
CA TYR A 914 -14.50 -4.24 42.75
C TYR A 914 -15.96 -4.52 42.36
N GLY A 915 -16.18 -5.07 41.17
CA GLY A 915 -17.51 -5.45 40.68
C GLY A 915 -18.27 -4.34 39.93
N GLU A 916 -17.68 -3.14 39.79
CA GLU A 916 -18.27 -2.10 38.94
C GLU A 916 -18.26 -2.51 37.46
N GLN A 917 -19.27 -2.01 36.73
CA GLN A 917 -19.47 -2.36 35.34
C GLN A 917 -18.65 -1.45 34.39
N LYS A 918 -18.19 -2.02 33.29
CA LYS A 918 -17.53 -1.32 32.20
C LYS A 918 -18.51 -0.44 31.44
N ALA A 919 -18.04 0.71 30.99
CA ALA A 919 -18.77 1.59 30.10
C ALA A 919 -17.86 2.18 29.02
N PHE A 920 -18.41 2.46 27.88
CA PHE A 920 -17.75 3.27 26.87
C PHE A 920 -17.86 4.77 27.24
N SER A 921 -16.72 5.43 27.30
CA SER A 921 -16.63 6.86 27.63
C SER A 921 -15.31 7.46 27.12
N SER A 922 -15.16 8.78 27.25
CA SER A 922 -13.91 9.48 26.92
C SER A 922 -12.71 9.08 27.78
N ARG A 923 -12.88 8.25 28.80
CA ARG A 923 -11.78 7.78 29.65
C ARG A 923 -10.74 6.99 28.85
N PHE A 924 -11.20 6.22 27.86
CA PHE A 924 -10.37 5.34 27.04
C PHE A 924 -10.22 5.84 25.61
N VAL A 925 -10.66 7.06 25.31
CA VAL A 925 -10.34 7.78 24.06
C VAL A 925 -9.08 8.58 24.34
N GLU A 926 -7.95 8.11 23.87
CA GLU A 926 -6.63 8.59 24.22
C GLU A 926 -5.97 9.31 23.05
N ASP A 927 -5.15 10.32 23.35
CA ASP A 927 -4.28 10.95 22.35
C ASP A 927 -3.29 9.92 21.80
N ALA A 928 -3.35 9.68 20.50
CA ALA A 928 -2.48 8.77 19.79
C ALA A 928 -1.50 9.50 18.86
N SER A 929 -1.24 10.78 19.12
CA SER A 929 -0.15 11.52 18.49
C SER A 929 1.17 10.81 18.69
N PHE A 930 2.02 10.77 17.67
CA PHE A 930 3.31 10.07 17.79
C PHE A 930 4.40 10.65 16.90
N LEU A 931 5.64 10.39 17.28
CA LEU A 931 6.85 10.46 16.46
C LEU A 931 7.55 9.10 16.49
N ARG A 932 7.79 8.51 15.33
CA ARG A 932 8.43 7.20 15.17
C ARG A 932 9.71 7.30 14.35
N LEU A 933 10.78 6.68 14.80
CA LEU A 933 11.92 6.34 13.95
C LEU A 933 11.61 5.00 13.25
N ASP A 934 11.13 5.14 12.03
CA ASP A 934 10.58 4.03 11.25
C ASP A 934 11.69 3.18 10.64
N ASN A 935 12.72 3.84 10.10
CA ASN A 935 13.87 3.17 9.51
C ASN A 935 15.17 3.93 9.78
N LEU A 936 16.20 3.19 10.13
CA LEU A 936 17.59 3.63 10.19
C LEU A 936 18.42 2.62 9.41
N ASN A 937 19.23 3.09 8.46
CA ASN A 937 20.17 2.25 7.75
C ASN A 937 21.57 2.88 7.67
N VAL A 938 22.58 2.04 7.69
CA VAL A 938 23.98 2.42 7.45
C VAL A 938 24.56 1.40 6.49
N SER A 939 25.10 1.86 5.38
CA SER A 939 25.66 1.02 4.33
C SER A 939 27.11 1.41 4.01
N TYR A 940 27.90 0.42 3.63
CA TYR A 940 29.24 0.60 3.14
C TYR A 940 29.38 -0.03 1.74
N ASN A 941 29.80 0.76 0.77
CA ASN A 941 30.01 0.34 -0.62
C ASN A 941 31.49 -0.01 -0.84
N PHE A 942 31.75 -1.14 -1.49
CA PHE A 942 33.12 -1.61 -1.80
C PHE A 942 33.11 -2.46 -3.08
N SER A 943 34.28 -2.78 -3.60
CA SER A 943 34.44 -3.71 -4.73
C SER A 943 35.47 -4.79 -4.40
N VAL A 944 35.27 -6.00 -4.91
CA VAL A 944 36.18 -7.12 -4.74
C VAL A 944 36.51 -7.69 -6.12
N LYS A 945 37.40 -6.99 -6.84
CA LYS A 945 37.77 -7.32 -8.24
C LYS A 945 38.32 -8.73 -8.40
N SER A 946 39.02 -9.26 -7.38
CA SER A 946 39.55 -10.63 -7.36
C SER A 946 38.50 -11.73 -7.46
N LEU A 947 37.26 -11.44 -7.05
CA LEU A 947 36.10 -12.36 -7.11
C LEU A 947 35.15 -12.02 -8.26
N GLY A 948 35.54 -11.09 -9.16
CA GLY A 948 34.61 -10.63 -10.23
C GLY A 948 33.49 -9.74 -9.75
N ILE A 949 33.50 -9.28 -8.48
CA ILE A 949 32.47 -8.44 -7.90
C ILE A 949 32.80 -6.99 -8.24
N SER A 950 32.03 -6.40 -9.13
CA SER A 950 32.19 -5.01 -9.57
C SER A 950 31.72 -4.03 -8.50
N HIS A 951 30.60 -4.35 -7.82
CA HIS A 951 30.04 -3.54 -6.73
C HIS A 951 29.50 -4.44 -5.61
N ALA A 952 29.79 -4.08 -4.37
CA ALA A 952 29.28 -4.73 -3.18
C ALA A 952 28.81 -3.66 -2.19
N ARG A 953 27.68 -3.92 -1.53
CA ARG A 953 27.12 -3.08 -0.47
C ARG A 953 26.78 -3.95 0.73
N ALA A 954 27.36 -3.62 1.88
CA ALA A 954 26.97 -4.18 3.18
C ALA A 954 26.08 -3.17 3.90
N THR A 955 24.96 -3.59 4.45
CA THR A 955 23.97 -2.72 5.10
C THR A 955 23.60 -3.24 6.48
N LEU A 956 23.58 -2.36 7.47
CA LEU A 956 22.96 -2.57 8.77
C LEU A 956 21.69 -1.73 8.80
N SER A 957 20.57 -2.31 9.22
CA SER A 957 19.32 -1.57 9.35
C SER A 957 18.57 -1.89 10.64
N ALA A 958 17.85 -0.90 11.13
CA ALA A 958 16.92 -1.03 12.26
C ALA A 958 15.56 -0.44 11.87
N GLN A 959 14.49 -1.17 12.18
CA GLN A 959 13.12 -0.76 11.86
C GLN A 959 12.32 -0.63 13.15
N ASN A 960 11.43 0.38 13.20
CA ASN A 960 10.59 0.66 14.36
C ASN A 960 11.43 0.75 15.66
N LEU A 961 12.53 1.53 15.61
CA LEU A 961 13.51 1.56 16.69
C LEU A 961 12.92 2.16 17.96
N PHE A 962 12.15 3.24 17.83
CA PHE A 962 11.38 3.84 18.93
C PHE A 962 10.13 4.55 18.41
N VAL A 963 9.16 4.68 19.31
CA VAL A 963 7.99 5.53 19.16
C VAL A 963 7.86 6.39 20.42
N ILE A 964 7.64 7.69 20.22
CA ILE A 964 7.33 8.65 21.29
C ILE A 964 5.85 8.98 21.17
N THR A 965 5.07 8.69 22.21
CA THR A 965 3.61 8.86 22.25
C THR A 965 3.12 8.85 23.67
N ASP A 966 1.99 9.51 23.91
CA ASP A 966 1.28 9.46 25.20
C ASP A 966 0.24 8.33 25.23
N TYR A 967 0.07 7.60 24.14
CA TYR A 967 -0.86 6.47 24.05
C TYR A 967 -0.46 5.30 24.96
N SER A 968 -1.37 4.84 25.81
CA SER A 968 -1.10 3.80 26.79
C SER A 968 -1.00 2.39 26.19
N GLY A 969 -1.70 2.11 25.09
CA GLY A 969 -1.73 0.80 24.43
C GLY A 969 -0.41 0.37 23.79
N LEU A 970 -0.44 -0.70 23.00
CA LEU A 970 0.76 -1.30 22.42
C LEU A 970 1.40 -0.42 21.34
N ASP A 971 0.58 0.22 20.52
CA ASP A 971 1.03 1.09 19.42
C ASP A 971 -0.03 2.14 19.10
N PRO A 972 0.32 3.43 18.88
CA PRO A 972 -0.65 4.48 18.58
C PRO A 972 -1.25 4.39 17.16
N GLU A 973 -0.62 3.62 16.28
CA GLU A 973 -1.04 3.45 14.89
C GLU A 973 -1.76 2.12 14.72
N VAL A 974 -3.01 2.09 15.17
CA VAL A 974 -3.86 0.90 15.18
C VAL A 974 -5.25 1.19 14.59
N SER A 975 -5.83 0.17 13.96
CA SER A 975 -7.23 0.14 13.55
C SER A 975 -7.66 -1.33 13.39
N SER A 976 -7.76 -2.04 14.52
CA SER A 976 -7.90 -3.49 14.56
C SER A 976 -9.32 -4.01 14.34
N VAL A 977 -10.33 -3.15 14.46
CA VAL A 977 -11.74 -3.54 14.31
C VAL A 977 -12.25 -3.16 12.94
N ILE A 978 -12.69 -4.16 12.16
CA ILE A 978 -13.42 -3.98 10.91
C ILE A 978 -14.91 -4.09 11.24
N SER A 979 -15.70 -3.10 10.83
CA SER A 979 -17.14 -3.12 11.00
C SER A 979 -17.75 -4.29 10.20
N SER A 980 -18.63 -5.07 10.82
CA SER A 980 -19.37 -6.14 10.15
C SER A 980 -20.27 -5.62 9.01
N ASP A 981 -20.63 -4.34 9.07
CA ASP A 981 -21.55 -3.69 8.13
C ASP A 981 -20.83 -2.99 6.96
N GLY A 982 -19.49 -3.10 6.88
CA GLY A 982 -18.67 -2.46 5.83
C GLY A 982 -18.49 -0.95 5.98
N ASN A 983 -19.04 -0.34 7.04
CA ASN A 983 -18.89 1.09 7.30
C ASN A 983 -17.48 1.43 7.75
N ALA A 984 -17.00 2.63 7.44
CA ALA A 984 -15.67 3.10 7.83
C ALA A 984 -15.48 3.09 9.35
N THR A 985 -14.47 2.39 9.82
CA THR A 985 -14.03 2.33 11.22
C THR A 985 -12.58 2.78 11.30
N LEU A 986 -12.25 3.65 12.24
CA LEU A 986 -10.91 4.20 12.42
C LEU A 986 -10.55 4.25 13.91
N GLY A 987 -9.26 4.14 14.24
CA GLY A 987 -8.75 4.40 15.59
C GLY A 987 -9.34 3.51 16.67
N MET A 988 -9.59 2.23 16.38
CA MET A 988 -10.01 1.24 17.38
C MET A 988 -8.84 0.32 17.71
N ASP A 989 -8.49 0.21 18.98
CA ASP A 989 -7.50 -0.75 19.47
C ASP A 989 -8.17 -1.86 20.29
N TYR A 990 -8.35 -3.01 19.65
CA TYR A 990 -8.81 -4.21 20.33
C TYR A 990 -7.95 -5.40 19.96
N LEU A 991 -7.14 -5.89 20.89
CA LEU A 991 -6.27 -7.06 20.74
C LEU A 991 -5.36 -6.97 19.50
N SER A 992 -4.84 -5.79 19.21
CA SER A 992 -3.94 -5.58 18.08
C SER A 992 -2.69 -6.45 18.19
N TYR A 993 -2.27 -7.04 17.08
CA TYR A 993 -0.99 -7.77 17.03
C TYR A 993 0.16 -6.81 17.37
N PRO A 994 1.02 -7.12 18.36
CA PRO A 994 2.12 -6.24 18.74
C PRO A 994 3.07 -5.95 17.60
N ARG A 995 3.56 -4.71 17.50
CA ARG A 995 4.61 -4.38 16.52
C ARG A 995 5.94 -4.97 16.93
N ALA A 996 6.73 -5.32 15.93
CA ALA A 996 8.09 -5.77 16.10
C ALA A 996 9.09 -4.61 15.95
N ARG A 997 10.19 -4.68 16.70
CA ARG A 997 11.43 -3.97 16.45
C ARG A 997 12.37 -4.93 15.73
N THR A 998 12.87 -4.54 14.56
CA THR A 998 13.68 -5.45 13.73
C THR A 998 15.06 -4.86 13.49
N PHE A 999 16.09 -5.68 13.69
CA PHE A 999 17.46 -5.38 13.29
C PHE A 999 17.84 -6.32 12.15
N SER A 1000 18.53 -5.83 11.12
CA SER A 1000 18.93 -6.67 10.01
C SER A 1000 20.32 -6.33 9.45
N ILE A 1001 20.91 -7.34 8.83
CA ILE A 1001 22.18 -7.24 8.11
C ILE A 1001 21.90 -7.69 6.69
N GLY A 1002 22.31 -6.88 5.73
CA GLY A 1002 22.18 -7.17 4.31
C GLY A 1002 23.52 -7.09 3.57
N ILE A 1003 23.63 -7.86 2.49
CA ILE A 1003 24.73 -7.76 1.54
C ILE A 1003 24.17 -7.84 0.11
N ASN A 1004 24.54 -6.89 -0.73
CA ASN A 1004 24.17 -6.88 -2.15
C ASN A 1004 25.46 -6.89 -2.98
N LEU A 1005 25.54 -7.82 -3.93
CA LEU A 1005 26.69 -8.06 -4.79
C LEU A 1005 26.28 -7.93 -6.24
N THR A 1006 27.08 -7.21 -7.04
CA THR A 1006 26.93 -7.08 -8.50
C THR A 1006 28.18 -7.65 -9.18
N PHE A 1007 27.96 -8.60 -10.10
CA PHE A 1007 28.98 -9.28 -10.87
C PHE A 1007 29.03 -8.82 -12.32
#